data_7bd9dc897e3407fa9e1861b6a38beecd
#
_entry.id   7bd9dc897e3407fa9e1861b6a38beecd
#
_cell.length_a   1.000
_cell.length_b   1.000
_cell.length_c   1.000
_cell.angle_alpha   90.00
_cell.angle_beta   90.00
_cell.angle_gamma   90.00
#
_symmetry.space_group_name_H-M   'P 1'
#
loop_
_entity.id
_entity.type
_entity.pdbx_description
1 polymer ?
#
loop_
_entity_poly.entity_id
_entity_poly.type
_entity_poly.pdbx_seq_one_letter_code
_entity_poly.pdbx_strand_id
1 'polypeptide(L)'
;EKAENIERAIASYTAALEVYTRDALPQDWAGTQNNLATAYSDRIRGEKAENIERAIELYHNALTIRTREAFLQNYTETLFNLGNLYHSNQQWQLAYDTFSPAIETVELIRGEIQSGDEIKKKLAEEWNRLYLRMVEVCIKLKLYTEAVEFAERSKGQNLIELLSVKDLYPKGEIPSEVRQELQQLRVRIAEEDRRLKQAEEKNYDFINQLRQDLAAKYPYTPLKFGEIKQLADENTAIVEWYILGNSFCAFIITNDNPQPQILSFPESYFDKLIDWTRKYLGDYYPKVDENLPQEEQFEQFKQLRHEKWEKPLSERLKNLAEILHIDEILKSIPKTCDKLILVPHRYLHLFPLHALPVTHNNHKYLIDAFPGGVSYAPSCQILHQVQKYKRGKFDKFFAIQNPEDNLMAADMEVETIKNIFPKPEILSKENAKKGKSGEESEEKLEIAEQVKDSHHLFFSCHGSFDLIEPLKSGLKLADGTLTLEEIFRHFNLSECSLVTLSACETGQVQLDNTDEYISLTSGFLLAGSPSLYVTLWSVNAFSTAILLIKTYENLYHQPGKLAWALNQAQIWVRDTDIQGFLDWTNKCRLLDKKWREKLQRNLNKQSQTQGVHAKVYQNPYHWAGFCAAGKGEQNMTNSITKLEIFQQLIQKSDLFVNLRDALVSLKDQLTDDDNANVTIIENWMEQLPENDKNNILGEYENRQLNTEKLGREGISPIKKGQADKSLKEIIENLTAAPENNPETKKD
;
A
#
# COMPACT_ATOMS: atom_id res chain seq x y z
N GLU A 1 -7.87 17.79 -45.16
CA GLU A 1 -6.49 18.00 -44.65
C GLU A 1 -5.88 16.69 -44.14
N LYS A 2 -6.49 15.95 -43.14
CA LYS A 2 -5.96 14.69 -42.60
C LYS A 2 -5.78 13.61 -43.69
N ALA A 3 -6.82 13.38 -44.53
CA ALA A 3 -6.75 12.41 -45.61
C ALA A 3 -5.65 12.74 -46.64
N GLU A 4 -5.44 14.02 -46.94
CA GLU A 4 -4.43 14.47 -47.89
C GLU A 4 -3.01 14.32 -47.31
N ASN A 5 -2.82 14.59 -46.03
CA ASN A 5 -1.54 14.38 -45.35
C ASN A 5 -1.14 12.90 -45.32
N ILE A 6 -2.11 11.98 -45.12
CA ILE A 6 -1.86 10.54 -45.17
C ILE A 6 -1.45 10.10 -46.58
N GLU A 7 -2.14 10.54 -47.65
CA GLU A 7 -1.75 10.22 -49.01
C GLU A 7 -0.35 10.75 -49.38
N ARG A 8 0.00 11.94 -48.89
CA ARG A 8 1.36 12.50 -49.06
C ARG A 8 2.40 11.68 -48.35
N ALA A 9 2.10 11.22 -47.12
CA ALA A 9 2.99 10.32 -46.35
C ALA A 9 3.21 9.00 -47.09
N ILE A 10 2.14 8.37 -47.61
CA ILE A 10 2.24 7.13 -48.41
C ILE A 10 3.13 7.36 -49.64
N ALA A 11 2.91 8.45 -50.39
CA ALA A 11 3.74 8.75 -51.55
C ALA A 11 5.21 8.97 -51.19
N SER A 12 5.49 9.69 -50.11
CA SER A 12 6.87 9.96 -49.64
C SER A 12 7.59 8.69 -49.19
N TYR A 13 6.91 7.84 -48.40
CA TYR A 13 7.50 6.57 -47.97
C TYR A 13 7.69 5.60 -49.14
N THR A 14 6.78 5.57 -50.11
CA THR A 14 6.94 4.74 -51.29
C THR A 14 8.13 5.19 -52.13
N ALA A 15 8.34 6.48 -52.31
CA ALA A 15 9.52 7.02 -53.00
C ALA A 15 10.84 6.74 -52.22
N ALA A 16 10.77 6.81 -50.88
CA ALA A 16 11.93 6.50 -50.04
C ALA A 16 12.39 5.03 -50.20
N LEU A 17 11.48 4.08 -50.44
CA LEU A 17 11.77 2.68 -50.64
C LEU A 17 12.48 2.39 -52.00
N GLU A 18 12.48 3.35 -52.93
CA GLU A 18 13.27 3.27 -54.17
C GLU A 18 14.79 3.41 -53.88
N VAL A 19 15.11 4.16 -52.80
CA VAL A 19 16.48 4.40 -52.34
C VAL A 19 16.87 3.44 -51.18
N TYR A 20 16.00 3.34 -50.20
CA TYR A 20 16.18 2.43 -49.07
C TYR A 20 15.76 1.03 -49.46
N THR A 21 16.69 0.26 -49.97
CA THR A 21 16.43 -1.12 -50.37
C THR A 21 16.83 -2.09 -49.22
N ARG A 22 16.22 -3.27 -49.20
CA ARG A 22 16.49 -4.30 -48.22
C ARG A 22 17.98 -4.68 -48.13
N ASP A 23 18.64 -4.72 -49.26
CA ASP A 23 20.03 -5.15 -49.34
C ASP A 23 21.03 -4.01 -49.06
N ALA A 24 20.74 -2.78 -49.48
CA ALA A 24 21.65 -1.67 -49.32
C ALA A 24 21.53 -0.99 -47.93
N LEU A 25 20.30 -0.79 -47.44
CA LEU A 25 19.99 -0.04 -46.22
C LEU A 25 18.88 -0.75 -45.43
N PRO A 26 19.14 -1.98 -44.90
CA PRO A 26 18.10 -2.84 -44.31
C PRO A 26 17.34 -2.18 -43.14
N GLN A 27 18.02 -1.38 -42.29
CA GLN A 27 17.36 -0.72 -41.16
C GLN A 27 16.44 0.39 -41.60
N ASP A 28 16.90 1.26 -42.54
CA ASP A 28 16.09 2.35 -43.08
C ASP A 28 14.90 1.82 -43.89
N TRP A 29 15.16 0.71 -44.69
CA TRP A 29 14.09 0.00 -45.34
C TRP A 29 13.03 -0.51 -44.41
N ALA A 30 13.41 -1.20 -43.33
CA ALA A 30 12.46 -1.72 -42.36
C ALA A 30 11.73 -0.60 -41.59
N GLY A 31 12.41 0.50 -41.25
CA GLY A 31 11.80 1.69 -40.67
C GLY A 31 10.76 2.30 -41.59
N THR A 32 11.09 2.44 -42.90
CA THR A 32 10.18 2.96 -43.90
C THR A 32 8.98 2.03 -44.12
N GLN A 33 9.20 0.69 -44.12
CA GLN A 33 8.11 -0.30 -44.19
C GLN A 33 7.14 -0.13 -43.01
N ASN A 34 7.66 -0.02 -41.77
CA ASN A 34 6.83 0.20 -40.58
C ASN A 34 6.01 1.49 -40.67
N ASN A 35 6.63 2.60 -41.09
CA ASN A 35 5.95 3.88 -41.20
C ASN A 35 4.91 3.90 -42.34
N LEU A 36 5.20 3.27 -43.47
CA LEU A 36 4.26 3.09 -44.56
C LEU A 36 3.08 2.21 -44.16
N ALA A 37 3.32 1.15 -43.36
CA ALA A 37 2.28 0.31 -42.76
C ALA A 37 1.34 1.12 -41.90
N THR A 38 1.88 1.98 -41.01
CA THR A 38 1.08 2.89 -40.19
C THR A 38 0.24 3.84 -41.04
N ALA A 39 0.82 4.39 -42.09
CA ALA A 39 0.08 5.28 -43.01
C ALA A 39 -1.07 4.55 -43.71
N TYR A 40 -0.86 3.29 -44.14
CA TYR A 40 -1.96 2.47 -44.70
C TYR A 40 -3.00 2.09 -43.65
N SER A 41 -2.62 1.81 -42.41
CA SER A 41 -3.52 1.55 -41.30
C SER A 41 -4.47 2.73 -41.04
N ASP A 42 -3.95 3.97 -41.15
CA ASP A 42 -4.70 5.21 -40.94
C ASP A 42 -5.39 5.75 -42.19
N ARG A 43 -5.21 5.08 -43.33
CA ARG A 43 -5.69 5.57 -44.63
C ARG A 43 -7.20 5.67 -44.68
N ILE A 44 -7.70 6.85 -45.06
CA ILE A 44 -9.14 7.16 -45.17
C ILE A 44 -9.68 6.83 -46.57
N ARG A 45 -8.81 6.89 -47.58
CA ARG A 45 -9.16 6.64 -49.02
C ARG A 45 -8.92 5.19 -49.38
N GLY A 46 -9.61 4.68 -50.39
CA GLY A 46 -9.52 3.29 -50.87
C GLY A 46 -10.37 2.33 -50.04
N GLU A 47 -10.32 1.04 -50.41
CA GLU A 47 -11.03 0.00 -49.69
C GLU A 47 -10.34 -0.33 -48.38
N LYS A 48 -11.09 -0.28 -47.27
CA LYS A 48 -10.56 -0.47 -45.93
C LYS A 48 -9.85 -1.83 -45.76
N ALA A 49 -10.43 -2.89 -46.34
CA ALA A 49 -9.87 -4.24 -46.27
C ALA A 49 -8.49 -4.33 -46.93
N GLU A 50 -8.37 -3.75 -48.16
CA GLU A 50 -7.10 -3.70 -48.90
C GLU A 50 -6.02 -2.89 -48.17
N ASN A 51 -6.40 -1.77 -47.56
CA ASN A 51 -5.49 -0.97 -46.79
C ASN A 51 -4.95 -1.74 -45.54
N ILE A 52 -5.80 -2.52 -44.86
CA ILE A 52 -5.46 -3.35 -43.74
C ILE A 52 -4.49 -4.47 -44.16
N GLU A 53 -4.83 -5.21 -45.24
CA GLU A 53 -3.97 -6.28 -45.75
C GLU A 53 -2.59 -5.74 -46.16
N ARG A 54 -2.55 -4.59 -46.80
CA ARG A 54 -1.30 -3.94 -47.18
C ARG A 54 -0.47 -3.51 -45.95
N ALA A 55 -1.11 -2.96 -44.93
CA ALA A 55 -0.43 -2.60 -43.70
C ALA A 55 0.16 -3.82 -42.99
N ILE A 56 -0.58 -4.94 -42.91
CA ILE A 56 -0.12 -6.19 -42.33
C ILE A 56 1.13 -6.71 -43.07
N GLU A 57 1.10 -6.76 -44.42
CA GLU A 57 2.21 -7.16 -45.24
C GLU A 57 3.47 -6.32 -44.95
N LEU A 58 3.31 -5.00 -44.91
CA LEU A 58 4.40 -4.05 -44.66
C LEU A 58 5.00 -4.21 -43.25
N TYR A 59 4.18 -4.42 -42.21
CA TYR A 59 4.68 -4.72 -40.87
C TYR A 59 5.46 -6.04 -40.82
N HIS A 60 4.96 -7.08 -41.46
CA HIS A 60 5.71 -8.34 -41.56
C HIS A 60 7.03 -8.18 -42.31
N ASN A 61 7.07 -7.38 -43.38
CA ASN A 61 8.29 -7.04 -44.06
C ASN A 61 9.31 -6.38 -43.11
N ALA A 62 8.85 -5.38 -42.32
CA ALA A 62 9.70 -4.72 -41.34
C ALA A 62 10.26 -5.70 -40.31
N LEU A 63 9.45 -6.64 -39.81
CA LEU A 63 9.84 -7.66 -38.84
C LEU A 63 10.88 -8.66 -39.38
N THR A 64 11.08 -8.79 -40.69
CA THR A 64 12.16 -9.62 -41.27
C THR A 64 13.56 -9.07 -40.97
N ILE A 65 13.67 -7.78 -40.66
CA ILE A 65 14.90 -7.09 -40.29
C ILE A 65 14.89 -6.69 -38.82
N ARG A 66 13.77 -6.13 -38.34
CA ARG A 66 13.57 -5.74 -36.94
C ARG A 66 13.22 -6.98 -36.14
N THR A 67 14.21 -7.81 -35.84
CA THR A 67 14.03 -9.04 -35.03
C THR A 67 14.26 -8.75 -33.55
N ARG A 68 13.74 -9.64 -32.70
CA ARG A 68 13.92 -9.54 -31.23
C ARG A 68 15.40 -9.58 -30.84
N GLU A 69 16.21 -10.36 -31.56
CA GLU A 69 17.63 -10.54 -31.27
C GLU A 69 18.47 -9.31 -31.62
N ALA A 70 18.10 -8.64 -32.71
CA ALA A 70 18.92 -7.56 -33.27
C ALA A 70 18.47 -6.16 -32.83
N PHE A 71 17.14 -5.93 -32.73
CA PHE A 71 16.57 -4.58 -32.57
C PHE A 71 15.36 -4.57 -31.62
N LEU A 72 15.58 -4.85 -30.34
CA LEU A 72 14.53 -5.00 -29.32
C LEU A 72 13.48 -3.89 -29.36
N GLN A 73 13.90 -2.62 -29.34
CA GLN A 73 12.98 -1.47 -29.32
C GLN A 73 12.16 -1.38 -30.62
N ASN A 74 12.82 -1.49 -31.78
CA ASN A 74 12.14 -1.41 -33.07
C ASN A 74 11.22 -2.62 -33.32
N TYR A 75 11.61 -3.80 -32.84
CA TYR A 75 10.78 -5.00 -32.84
C TYR A 75 9.50 -4.78 -32.05
N THR A 76 9.64 -4.30 -30.81
CA THR A 76 8.49 -4.00 -29.93
C THR A 76 7.58 -2.94 -30.52
N GLU A 77 8.13 -1.83 -31.07
CA GLU A 77 7.37 -0.79 -31.75
C GLU A 77 6.54 -1.37 -32.92
N THR A 78 7.19 -2.18 -33.76
CA THR A 78 6.51 -2.75 -34.94
C THR A 78 5.41 -3.73 -34.52
N LEU A 79 5.65 -4.58 -33.48
CA LEU A 79 4.64 -5.46 -32.93
C LEU A 79 3.49 -4.69 -32.28
N PHE A 80 3.78 -3.59 -31.57
CA PHE A 80 2.74 -2.74 -30.98
C PHE A 80 1.84 -2.12 -32.05
N ASN A 81 2.43 -1.62 -33.14
CA ASN A 81 1.67 -1.05 -34.26
C ASN A 81 0.81 -2.12 -34.96
N LEU A 82 1.38 -3.29 -35.24
CA LEU A 82 0.65 -4.43 -35.85
C LEU A 82 -0.46 -4.93 -34.93
N GLY A 83 -0.18 -5.08 -33.62
CA GLY A 83 -1.17 -5.47 -32.62
C GLY A 83 -2.31 -4.46 -32.51
N ASN A 84 -2.03 -3.15 -32.55
CA ASN A 84 -3.05 -2.11 -32.59
C ASN A 84 -3.92 -2.18 -33.86
N LEU A 85 -3.35 -2.54 -35.02
CA LEU A 85 -4.10 -2.76 -36.23
C LEU A 85 -5.06 -3.95 -36.06
N TYR A 86 -4.60 -5.09 -35.55
CA TYR A 86 -5.47 -6.22 -35.24
C TYR A 86 -6.53 -5.88 -34.20
N HIS A 87 -6.18 -5.18 -33.12
CA HIS A 87 -7.10 -4.71 -32.08
C HIS A 87 -8.21 -3.83 -32.67
N SER A 88 -7.87 -2.82 -33.48
CA SER A 88 -8.83 -1.90 -34.09
C SER A 88 -9.78 -2.59 -35.08
N ASN A 89 -9.37 -3.71 -35.63
CA ASN A 89 -10.18 -4.56 -36.50
C ASN A 89 -10.85 -5.72 -35.76
N GLN A 90 -10.83 -5.73 -34.42
CA GLN A 90 -11.47 -6.74 -33.57
C GLN A 90 -10.95 -8.18 -33.81
N GLN A 91 -9.74 -8.31 -34.32
CA GLN A 91 -9.03 -9.58 -34.51
C GLN A 91 -8.29 -9.94 -33.23
N TRP A 92 -9.06 -10.21 -32.17
CA TRP A 92 -8.57 -10.28 -30.79
C TRP A 92 -7.48 -11.32 -30.57
N GLN A 93 -7.60 -12.52 -31.18
CA GLN A 93 -6.58 -13.55 -31.05
C GLN A 93 -5.25 -13.13 -31.69
N LEU A 94 -5.28 -12.55 -32.91
CA LEU A 94 -4.09 -12.03 -33.56
C LEU A 94 -3.45 -10.88 -32.79
N ALA A 95 -4.26 -10.02 -32.18
CA ALA A 95 -3.77 -8.97 -31.30
C ALA A 95 -3.08 -9.55 -30.07
N TYR A 96 -3.65 -10.56 -29.41
CA TYR A 96 -3.04 -11.27 -28.30
C TYR A 96 -1.70 -11.87 -28.66
N ASP A 97 -1.67 -12.66 -29.77
CA ASP A 97 -0.47 -13.35 -30.24
C ASP A 97 0.65 -12.36 -30.64
N THR A 98 0.28 -11.13 -31.02
CA THR A 98 1.22 -10.06 -31.40
C THR A 98 1.69 -9.26 -30.18
N PHE A 99 0.82 -8.93 -29.24
CA PHE A 99 1.17 -8.17 -28.05
C PHE A 99 1.99 -9.00 -27.05
N SER A 100 1.78 -10.32 -26.96
CA SER A 100 2.48 -11.18 -26.02
C SER A 100 4.02 -11.12 -26.16
N PRO A 101 4.62 -11.37 -27.35
CA PRO A 101 6.06 -11.24 -27.52
C PRO A 101 6.56 -9.79 -27.40
N ALA A 102 5.70 -8.80 -27.69
CA ALA A 102 6.06 -7.40 -27.45
C ALA A 102 6.23 -7.10 -25.96
N ILE A 103 5.32 -7.57 -25.11
CA ILE A 103 5.39 -7.43 -23.64
C ILE A 103 6.62 -8.14 -23.09
N GLU A 104 6.88 -9.38 -23.50
CA GLU A 104 8.10 -10.11 -23.08
C GLU A 104 9.38 -9.36 -23.45
N THR A 105 9.40 -8.71 -24.61
CA THR A 105 10.56 -7.93 -25.08
C THR A 105 10.70 -6.63 -24.28
N VAL A 106 9.58 -5.95 -23.96
CA VAL A 106 9.57 -4.79 -23.09
C VAL A 106 10.18 -5.13 -21.72
N GLU A 107 9.83 -6.26 -21.15
CA GLU A 107 10.35 -6.70 -19.85
C GLU A 107 11.85 -6.99 -19.88
N LEU A 108 12.38 -7.49 -21.00
CA LEU A 108 13.82 -7.60 -21.20
C LEU A 108 14.50 -6.24 -21.27
N ILE A 109 13.98 -5.32 -22.11
CA ILE A 109 14.53 -3.95 -22.27
C ILE A 109 14.57 -3.24 -20.93
N ARG A 110 13.51 -3.37 -20.12
CA ARG A 110 13.40 -2.76 -18.79
C ARG A 110 14.55 -3.14 -17.87
N GLY A 111 14.97 -4.39 -17.87
CA GLY A 111 16.11 -4.86 -17.08
C GLY A 111 17.44 -4.18 -17.43
N GLU A 112 17.60 -3.71 -18.68
CA GLU A 112 18.86 -3.17 -19.23
C GLU A 112 19.07 -1.67 -19.01
N ILE A 113 17.99 -0.89 -18.83
CA ILE A 113 18.07 0.58 -18.89
C ILE A 113 18.80 1.16 -17.66
N GLN A 114 19.93 1.82 -17.91
CA GLN A 114 20.75 2.49 -16.90
C GLN A 114 20.58 4.01 -16.84
N SER A 115 19.98 4.66 -17.83
CA SER A 115 20.13 6.11 -18.01
C SER A 115 18.84 6.90 -18.11
N GLY A 116 18.89 8.13 -17.56
CA GLY A 116 18.07 9.31 -17.88
C GLY A 116 16.56 9.20 -17.62
N ASP A 117 16.08 9.91 -16.61
CA ASP A 117 14.66 9.91 -16.20
C ASP A 117 13.65 10.20 -17.35
N GLU A 118 14.00 11.11 -18.31
CA GLU A 118 13.08 11.45 -19.41
C GLU A 118 12.87 10.34 -20.44
N ILE A 119 13.93 9.61 -20.80
CA ILE A 119 13.82 8.51 -21.78
C ILE A 119 12.99 7.38 -21.18
N LYS A 120 13.18 7.11 -19.88
CA LYS A 120 12.41 6.09 -19.15
C LYS A 120 10.94 6.45 -19.02
N LYS A 121 10.65 7.70 -18.65
CA LYS A 121 9.28 8.18 -18.57
C LYS A 121 8.55 8.03 -19.90
N LYS A 122 9.19 8.40 -21.00
CA LYS A 122 8.61 8.24 -22.35
C LYS A 122 8.38 6.76 -22.70
N LEU A 123 9.35 5.89 -22.42
CA LEU A 123 9.22 4.45 -22.65
C LEU A 123 8.13 3.82 -21.75
N ALA A 124 8.05 4.22 -20.49
CA ALA A 124 7.02 3.74 -19.59
C ALA A 124 5.60 4.12 -20.08
N GLU A 125 5.41 5.34 -20.58
CA GLU A 125 4.13 5.78 -21.16
C GLU A 125 3.75 4.98 -22.42
N GLU A 126 4.70 4.70 -23.31
CA GLU A 126 4.48 3.89 -24.50
C GLU A 126 4.14 2.44 -24.12
N TRP A 127 4.83 1.87 -23.16
CA TRP A 127 4.63 0.49 -22.74
C TRP A 127 3.36 0.29 -21.91
N ASN A 128 2.95 1.29 -21.11
CA ASN A 128 1.66 1.23 -20.44
C ASN A 128 0.50 1.05 -21.42
N ARG A 129 0.55 1.68 -22.61
CA ARG A 129 -0.46 1.48 -23.65
C ARG A 129 -0.50 0.03 -24.15
N LEU A 130 0.65 -0.64 -24.23
CA LEU A 130 0.73 -2.04 -24.62
C LEU A 130 0.02 -2.94 -23.62
N TYR A 131 0.27 -2.76 -22.31
CA TYR A 131 -0.44 -3.49 -21.26
C TYR A 131 -1.93 -3.20 -21.24
N LEU A 132 -2.34 -1.93 -21.36
CA LEU A 132 -3.75 -1.56 -21.42
C LEU A 132 -4.48 -2.28 -22.57
N ARG A 133 -3.86 -2.31 -23.77
CA ARG A 133 -4.41 -3.04 -24.92
C ARG A 133 -4.46 -4.54 -24.69
N MET A 134 -3.44 -5.10 -24.08
CA MET A 134 -3.40 -6.54 -23.77
C MET A 134 -4.50 -6.92 -22.78
N VAL A 135 -4.70 -6.15 -21.70
CA VAL A 135 -5.80 -6.38 -20.74
C VAL A 135 -7.16 -6.32 -21.43
N GLU A 136 -7.37 -5.32 -22.31
CA GLU A 136 -8.61 -5.21 -23.09
C GLU A 136 -8.82 -6.43 -23.99
N VAL A 137 -7.79 -6.89 -24.68
CA VAL A 137 -7.83 -8.09 -25.55
C VAL A 137 -8.14 -9.35 -24.73
N CYS A 138 -7.50 -9.53 -23.58
CA CYS A 138 -7.79 -10.65 -22.69
C CYS A 138 -9.27 -10.65 -22.24
N ILE A 139 -9.82 -9.48 -21.88
CA ILE A 139 -11.24 -9.36 -21.52
C ILE A 139 -12.15 -9.76 -22.71
N LYS A 140 -11.85 -9.31 -23.94
CA LYS A 140 -12.61 -9.67 -25.13
C LYS A 140 -12.54 -11.15 -25.47
N LEU A 141 -11.41 -11.79 -25.22
CA LEU A 141 -11.22 -13.24 -25.39
C LEU A 141 -11.73 -14.07 -24.20
N LYS A 142 -12.20 -13.43 -23.13
CA LYS A 142 -12.61 -14.06 -21.85
C LYS A 142 -11.47 -14.80 -21.14
N LEU A 143 -10.25 -14.37 -21.36
CA LEU A 143 -9.04 -14.81 -20.66
C LEU A 143 -8.89 -13.99 -19.38
N TYR A 144 -9.78 -14.24 -18.40
CA TYR A 144 -9.94 -13.35 -17.25
C TYR A 144 -8.78 -13.45 -16.25
N THR A 145 -8.17 -14.61 -16.12
CA THR A 145 -6.97 -14.83 -15.30
C THR A 145 -5.77 -14.05 -15.84
N GLU A 146 -5.56 -14.15 -17.14
CA GLU A 146 -4.50 -13.44 -17.86
C GLU A 146 -4.73 -11.91 -17.83
N ALA A 147 -6.00 -11.48 -17.89
CA ALA A 147 -6.32 -10.05 -17.79
C ALA A 147 -5.82 -9.45 -16.46
N VAL A 148 -6.04 -10.14 -15.32
CA VAL A 148 -5.53 -9.73 -14.01
C VAL A 148 -4.00 -9.81 -13.97
N GLU A 149 -3.40 -10.88 -14.49
CA GLU A 149 -1.94 -11.02 -14.55
C GLU A 149 -1.28 -9.85 -15.30
N PHE A 150 -1.82 -9.46 -16.47
CA PHE A 150 -1.30 -8.33 -17.23
C PHE A 150 -1.59 -6.98 -16.57
N ALA A 151 -2.72 -6.82 -15.90
CA ALA A 151 -3.03 -5.63 -15.11
C ALA A 151 -2.02 -5.45 -13.97
N GLU A 152 -1.72 -6.51 -13.22
CA GLU A 152 -0.74 -6.49 -12.15
C GLU A 152 0.69 -6.30 -12.67
N ARG A 153 1.04 -6.89 -13.83
CA ARG A 153 2.34 -6.65 -14.48
C ARG A 153 2.54 -5.19 -14.85
N SER A 154 1.50 -4.47 -15.26
CA SER A 154 1.61 -3.04 -15.56
C SER A 154 1.84 -2.20 -14.30
N LYS A 155 1.17 -2.52 -13.18
CA LYS A 155 1.24 -1.74 -11.93
C LYS A 155 2.57 -1.90 -11.18
N GLY A 156 3.06 -3.14 -11.06
CA GLY A 156 4.20 -3.45 -10.21
C GLY A 156 5.55 -3.06 -10.78
N GLN A 157 5.66 -2.98 -12.10
CA GLN A 157 6.96 -2.85 -12.74
C GLN A 157 7.54 -1.43 -12.65
N ASN A 158 6.74 -0.41 -12.77
CA ASN A 158 7.20 0.97 -12.76
C ASN A 158 7.86 1.37 -11.44
N LEU A 159 7.29 0.96 -10.30
CA LEU A 159 7.88 1.23 -8.99
C LEU A 159 9.23 0.51 -8.81
N ILE A 160 9.31 -0.75 -9.22
CA ILE A 160 10.54 -1.55 -9.13
C ILE A 160 11.62 -0.98 -10.06
N GLU A 161 11.25 -0.49 -11.24
CA GLU A 161 12.17 0.19 -12.13
C GLU A 161 12.73 1.47 -11.54
N LEU A 162 11.87 2.31 -10.99
CA LEU A 162 12.30 3.54 -10.34
C LEU A 162 13.32 3.26 -9.24
N LEU A 163 13.07 2.23 -8.44
CA LEU A 163 13.98 1.79 -7.39
C LEU A 163 15.29 1.27 -7.98
N SER A 164 15.25 0.48 -9.04
CA SER A 164 16.43 -0.08 -9.68
C SER A 164 17.32 0.96 -10.35
N VAL A 165 16.72 2.03 -10.90
CA VAL A 165 17.45 3.14 -11.56
C VAL A 165 18.31 3.93 -10.60
N LYS A 166 17.80 4.14 -9.39
CA LYS A 166 18.48 4.94 -8.37
C LYS A 166 19.28 4.08 -7.38
N ASP A 167 19.48 2.78 -7.68
CA ASP A 167 20.03 1.78 -6.75
C ASP A 167 19.28 1.73 -5.40
N LEU A 168 18.00 2.13 -5.42
CA LEU A 168 17.11 2.16 -4.28
C LEU A 168 16.44 0.79 -4.13
N TYR A 169 17.20 -0.23 -3.83
CA TYR A 169 16.61 -1.53 -3.47
C TYR A 169 16.26 -1.54 -1.98
N PRO A 170 15.10 -2.09 -1.60
CA PRO A 170 14.79 -2.32 -0.20
C PRO A 170 15.93 -3.10 0.46
N LYS A 171 16.52 -2.52 1.51
CA LYS A 171 17.58 -3.21 2.26
C LYS A 171 16.98 -4.46 2.87
N GLY A 172 17.53 -5.62 2.52
CA GLY A 172 17.16 -6.93 3.07
C GLY A 172 16.53 -7.89 2.06
N GLU A 173 16.03 -7.44 0.90
CA GLU A 173 15.43 -8.32 -0.10
C GLU A 173 16.41 -8.79 -1.19
N ILE A 174 17.41 -7.96 -1.51
CA ILE A 174 18.40 -8.31 -2.52
C ILE A 174 19.79 -8.28 -1.89
N PRO A 175 20.48 -9.42 -1.80
CA PRO A 175 21.86 -9.48 -1.32
C PRO A 175 22.77 -8.52 -2.10
N SER A 176 23.73 -7.89 -1.42
CA SER A 176 24.69 -6.96 -2.04
C SER A 176 25.42 -7.55 -3.24
N GLU A 177 25.71 -8.85 -3.17
CA GLU A 177 26.35 -9.62 -4.25
C GLU A 177 25.46 -9.68 -5.50
N VAL A 178 24.16 -9.94 -5.35
CA VAL A 178 23.21 -9.96 -6.45
C VAL A 178 23.08 -8.58 -7.10
N ARG A 179 23.08 -7.51 -6.30
CA ARG A 179 23.07 -6.13 -6.84
C ARG A 179 24.31 -5.82 -7.67
N GLN A 180 25.48 -6.20 -7.16
CA GLN A 180 26.74 -6.04 -7.90
C GLN A 180 26.75 -6.85 -9.21
N GLU A 181 26.26 -8.07 -9.19
CA GLU A 181 26.14 -8.91 -10.40
C GLU A 181 25.18 -8.29 -11.43
N LEU A 182 24.02 -7.79 -11.00
CA LEU A 182 23.07 -7.10 -11.89
C LEU A 182 23.72 -5.87 -12.54
N GLN A 183 24.46 -5.08 -11.75
CA GLN A 183 25.17 -3.92 -12.28
C GLN A 183 26.28 -4.28 -13.27
N GLN A 184 27.05 -5.33 -12.98
CA GLN A 184 28.07 -5.84 -13.90
C GLN A 184 27.47 -6.35 -15.21
N LEU A 185 26.33 -7.06 -15.15
CA LEU A 185 25.64 -7.53 -16.36
C LEU A 185 25.14 -6.36 -17.21
N ARG A 186 24.58 -5.31 -16.60
CA ARG A 186 24.16 -4.10 -17.33
C ARG A 186 25.32 -3.39 -18.03
N VAL A 187 26.45 -3.24 -17.35
CA VAL A 187 27.67 -2.65 -17.97
C VAL A 187 28.11 -3.47 -19.17
N ARG A 188 28.19 -4.79 -19.02
CA ARG A 188 28.59 -5.70 -20.10
C ARG A 188 27.62 -5.66 -21.30
N ILE A 189 26.31 -5.59 -21.05
CA ILE A 189 25.30 -5.43 -22.11
C ILE A 189 25.52 -4.12 -22.87
N ALA A 190 25.73 -3.01 -22.16
CA ALA A 190 25.96 -1.70 -22.77
C ALA A 190 27.28 -1.63 -23.58
N GLU A 191 28.31 -2.33 -23.14
CA GLU A 191 29.57 -2.44 -23.85
C GLU A 191 29.41 -3.27 -25.12
N GLU A 192 28.73 -4.42 -25.05
CA GLU A 192 28.49 -5.30 -26.19
C GLU A 192 27.56 -4.63 -27.21
N ASP A 193 26.54 -3.91 -26.80
CA ASP A 193 25.67 -3.14 -27.71
C ASP A 193 26.48 -2.09 -28.50
N ARG A 194 27.41 -1.38 -27.82
CA ARG A 194 28.33 -0.45 -28.51
C ARG A 194 29.24 -1.18 -29.52
N ARG A 195 29.78 -2.33 -29.16
CA ARG A 195 30.63 -3.16 -30.04
C ARG A 195 29.85 -3.61 -31.27
N LEU A 196 28.62 -4.08 -31.09
CA LEU A 196 27.76 -4.54 -32.19
C LEU A 196 27.37 -3.42 -33.16
N LYS A 197 27.19 -2.19 -32.66
CA LYS A 197 26.90 -1.01 -33.49
C LYS A 197 28.06 -0.67 -34.44
N GLN A 198 29.30 -1.01 -34.08
CA GLN A 198 30.50 -0.71 -34.84
C GLN A 198 31.01 -1.92 -35.68
N ALA A 199 30.49 -3.12 -35.44
CA ALA A 199 30.92 -4.35 -36.11
C ALA A 199 30.36 -4.44 -37.55
N GLU A 200 31.18 -4.89 -38.50
CA GLU A 200 30.76 -5.20 -39.88
C GLU A 200 29.87 -6.46 -39.91
N GLU A 201 30.26 -7.53 -39.19
CA GLU A 201 29.44 -8.72 -38.98
C GLU A 201 28.87 -8.70 -37.56
N LYS A 202 27.54 -8.86 -37.46
CA LYS A 202 26.81 -8.75 -36.19
C LYS A 202 26.36 -10.12 -35.69
N ASN A 203 27.00 -10.61 -34.65
CA ASN A 203 26.54 -11.78 -33.90
C ASN A 203 25.93 -11.32 -32.56
N TYR A 204 24.65 -11.58 -32.39
CA TYR A 204 23.87 -11.15 -31.21
C TYR A 204 23.80 -12.23 -30.11
N ASP A 205 24.40 -13.42 -30.29
CA ASP A 205 24.26 -14.53 -29.34
C ASP A 205 24.74 -14.16 -27.94
N PHE A 206 25.88 -13.48 -27.86
CA PHE A 206 26.51 -13.13 -26.60
C PHE A 206 25.69 -12.07 -25.82
N ILE A 207 25.23 -11.02 -26.50
CA ILE A 207 24.41 -10.01 -25.84
C ILE A 207 23.05 -10.59 -25.39
N ASN A 208 22.48 -11.51 -26.17
CA ASN A 208 21.23 -12.17 -25.80
C ASN A 208 21.42 -13.12 -24.61
N GLN A 209 22.57 -13.78 -24.50
CA GLN A 209 22.91 -14.56 -23.31
C GLN A 209 23.02 -13.65 -22.05
N LEU A 210 23.71 -12.51 -22.16
CA LEU A 210 23.81 -11.55 -21.06
C LEU A 210 22.43 -11.02 -20.62
N ARG A 211 21.50 -10.82 -21.57
CA ARG A 211 20.13 -10.41 -21.32
C ARG A 211 19.32 -11.48 -20.58
N GLN A 212 19.49 -12.75 -20.98
CA GLN A 212 18.87 -13.87 -20.29
C GLN A 212 19.43 -14.02 -18.87
N ASP A 213 20.75 -13.88 -18.69
CA ASP A 213 21.40 -13.94 -17.38
C ASP A 213 20.89 -12.80 -16.47
N LEU A 214 20.72 -11.59 -17.01
CA LEU A 214 20.15 -10.46 -16.30
C LEU A 214 18.69 -10.73 -15.87
N ALA A 215 17.87 -11.22 -16.79
CA ALA A 215 16.47 -11.56 -16.53
C ALA A 215 16.32 -12.66 -15.46
N ALA A 216 17.17 -13.69 -15.52
CA ALA A 216 17.18 -14.79 -14.55
C ALA A 216 17.58 -14.36 -13.14
N LYS A 217 18.39 -13.30 -13.01
CA LYS A 217 18.85 -12.74 -11.73
C LYS A 217 17.97 -11.58 -11.24
N TYR A 218 17.06 -11.10 -12.09
CA TYR A 218 16.20 -9.98 -11.73
C TYR A 218 15.23 -10.42 -10.62
N PRO A 219 15.15 -9.68 -9.51
CA PRO A 219 14.41 -10.13 -8.32
C PRO A 219 12.90 -10.09 -8.48
N TYR A 220 12.41 -9.59 -9.61
CA TYR A 220 11.00 -9.44 -9.87
C TYR A 220 10.46 -10.57 -10.76
N THR A 221 9.55 -11.36 -10.20
CA THR A 221 8.77 -12.34 -10.96
C THR A 221 7.30 -11.90 -10.94
N PRO A 222 6.68 -11.67 -12.11
CA PRO A 222 5.27 -11.35 -12.17
C PRO A 222 4.41 -12.43 -11.53
N LEU A 223 3.44 -12.04 -10.70
CA LEU A 223 2.53 -12.97 -10.07
C LEU A 223 1.63 -13.67 -11.11
N LYS A 224 1.41 -14.95 -10.88
CA LYS A 224 0.37 -15.71 -11.55
C LYS A 224 -0.96 -15.59 -10.79
N PHE A 225 -2.08 -15.77 -11.49
CA PHE A 225 -3.41 -15.63 -10.86
C PHE A 225 -3.58 -16.53 -9.64
N GLY A 226 -2.99 -17.73 -9.65
CA GLY A 226 -3.03 -18.63 -8.50
C GLY A 226 -2.40 -18.02 -7.24
N GLU A 227 -1.32 -17.25 -7.39
CA GLU A 227 -0.66 -16.54 -6.28
C GLU A 227 -1.48 -15.31 -5.85
N ILE A 228 -2.05 -14.57 -6.81
CA ILE A 228 -2.96 -13.45 -6.53
C ILE A 228 -4.16 -13.93 -5.73
N LYS A 229 -4.77 -15.04 -6.14
CA LYS A 229 -5.90 -15.64 -5.45
C LYS A 229 -5.59 -16.02 -3.99
N GLN A 230 -4.37 -16.49 -3.71
CA GLN A 230 -3.92 -16.84 -2.35
C GLN A 230 -3.80 -15.63 -1.41
N LEU A 231 -3.83 -14.38 -1.93
CA LEU A 231 -3.87 -13.18 -1.09
C LEU A 231 -5.22 -13.00 -0.39
N ALA A 232 -6.27 -13.60 -0.92
CA ALA A 232 -7.60 -13.66 -0.33
C ALA A 232 -7.78 -14.97 0.46
N ASP A 233 -8.00 -14.88 1.78
CA ASP A 233 -8.47 -16.00 2.57
C ASP A 233 -9.97 -16.30 2.31
N GLU A 234 -10.52 -17.30 2.98
CA GLU A 234 -11.92 -17.73 2.80
C GLU A 234 -12.94 -16.61 3.10
N ASN A 235 -12.56 -15.61 3.91
CA ASN A 235 -13.40 -14.50 4.34
C ASN A 235 -13.04 -13.18 3.69
N THR A 236 -12.10 -13.16 2.75
CA THR A 236 -11.56 -11.94 2.14
C THR A 236 -11.94 -11.87 0.66
N ALA A 237 -12.42 -10.70 0.22
CA ALA A 237 -12.54 -10.35 -1.19
C ALA A 237 -11.49 -9.32 -1.58
N ILE A 238 -10.97 -9.39 -2.80
CA ILE A 238 -10.14 -8.36 -3.42
C ILE A 238 -10.95 -7.71 -4.52
N VAL A 239 -11.02 -6.37 -4.53
CA VAL A 239 -11.59 -5.60 -5.63
C VAL A 239 -10.50 -4.74 -6.21
N GLU A 240 -10.13 -5.06 -7.44
CA GLU A 240 -9.09 -4.38 -8.18
C GLU A 240 -9.71 -3.62 -9.35
N TRP A 241 -9.58 -2.28 -9.35
CA TRP A 241 -9.95 -1.47 -10.50
C TRP A 241 -8.80 -1.39 -11.51
N TYR A 242 -9.17 -1.36 -12.78
CA TYR A 242 -8.23 -1.12 -13.86
C TYR A 242 -8.82 -0.16 -14.89
N ILE A 243 -8.14 0.95 -15.12
CA ILE A 243 -8.53 1.97 -16.07
C ILE A 243 -7.89 1.63 -17.42
N LEU A 244 -8.73 1.32 -18.38
CA LEU A 244 -8.39 1.14 -19.78
C LEU A 244 -8.36 2.50 -20.50
N GLY A 245 -8.05 2.56 -21.78
CA GLY A 245 -7.89 3.84 -22.50
C GLY A 245 -9.03 4.85 -22.30
N ASN A 246 -10.26 4.43 -22.60
CA ASN A 246 -11.49 5.23 -22.47
C ASN A 246 -12.61 4.48 -21.74
N SER A 247 -12.25 3.52 -20.92
CA SER A 247 -13.18 2.73 -20.12
C SER A 247 -12.47 2.24 -18.86
N PHE A 248 -13.16 1.57 -17.97
CA PHE A 248 -12.54 0.91 -16.83
C PHE A 248 -13.28 -0.39 -16.48
N CYS A 249 -12.64 -1.23 -15.72
CA CYS A 249 -13.24 -2.45 -15.18
C CYS A 249 -12.87 -2.62 -13.71
N ALA A 250 -13.63 -3.51 -13.04
CA ALA A 250 -13.32 -4.00 -11.72
C ALA A 250 -13.18 -5.53 -11.78
N PHE A 251 -12.06 -6.04 -11.30
CA PHE A 251 -11.83 -7.46 -11.05
C PHE A 251 -12.22 -7.77 -9.61
N ILE A 252 -13.05 -8.80 -9.42
CA ILE A 252 -13.48 -9.28 -8.11
C ILE A 252 -12.89 -10.67 -7.93
N ILE A 253 -11.99 -10.80 -6.96
CA ILE A 253 -11.22 -12.01 -6.70
C ILE A 253 -11.59 -12.52 -5.31
N THR A 254 -12.00 -13.77 -5.23
CA THR A 254 -12.34 -14.47 -3.98
C THR A 254 -11.75 -15.87 -4.00
N ASN A 255 -11.56 -16.45 -2.82
CA ASN A 255 -10.97 -17.77 -2.71
C ASN A 255 -11.84 -18.88 -3.33
N ASP A 256 -13.17 -18.73 -3.33
CA ASP A 256 -14.10 -19.74 -3.84
C ASP A 256 -14.14 -19.80 -5.36
N ASN A 257 -13.84 -18.72 -6.06
CA ASN A 257 -13.96 -18.66 -7.52
C ASN A 257 -12.65 -19.11 -8.21
N PRO A 258 -12.72 -19.99 -9.22
CA PRO A 258 -11.53 -20.46 -9.97
C PRO A 258 -10.91 -19.37 -10.85
N GLN A 259 -11.67 -18.33 -11.21
CA GLN A 259 -11.24 -17.19 -12.02
C GLN A 259 -11.91 -15.92 -11.50
N PRO A 260 -11.35 -14.72 -11.77
CA PRO A 260 -11.93 -13.46 -11.32
C PRO A 260 -13.26 -13.20 -12.02
N GLN A 261 -14.18 -12.55 -11.31
CA GLN A 261 -15.35 -11.94 -11.94
C GLN A 261 -14.95 -10.55 -12.44
N ILE A 262 -15.45 -10.15 -13.61
CA ILE A 262 -15.14 -8.86 -14.21
C ILE A 262 -16.42 -8.07 -14.45
N LEU A 263 -16.46 -6.85 -13.93
CA LEU A 263 -17.45 -5.84 -14.28
C LEU A 263 -16.78 -4.79 -15.15
N SER A 264 -17.26 -4.62 -16.37
CA SER A 264 -16.73 -3.66 -17.34
C SER A 264 -17.67 -2.48 -17.49
N PHE A 265 -17.13 -1.26 -17.48
CA PHE A 265 -17.88 -0.02 -17.52
C PHE A 265 -17.53 0.76 -18.79
N PRO A 266 -18.56 1.20 -19.57
CA PRO A 266 -18.35 1.83 -20.85
C PRO A 266 -17.81 3.27 -20.73
N GLU A 267 -17.41 3.83 -21.88
CA GLU A 267 -16.82 5.18 -22.02
C GLU A 267 -17.63 6.29 -21.32
N SER A 268 -18.97 6.21 -21.36
CA SER A 268 -19.81 7.22 -20.70
C SER A 268 -19.64 7.30 -19.19
N TYR A 269 -19.24 6.21 -18.54
CA TYR A 269 -18.91 6.22 -17.10
C TYR A 269 -17.47 6.66 -16.85
N PHE A 270 -16.58 6.36 -17.79
CA PHE A 270 -15.20 6.85 -17.73
C PHE A 270 -15.16 8.37 -17.86
N ASP A 271 -15.90 8.97 -18.78
CA ASP A 271 -16.01 10.42 -18.90
C ASP A 271 -16.53 11.07 -17.61
N LYS A 272 -17.57 10.48 -17.01
CA LYS A 272 -18.09 10.95 -15.70
C LYS A 272 -17.03 10.85 -14.61
N LEU A 273 -16.23 9.78 -14.59
CA LEU A 273 -15.15 9.60 -13.64
C LEU A 273 -14.07 10.66 -13.80
N ILE A 274 -13.67 10.95 -15.03
CA ILE A 274 -12.68 12.01 -15.32
C ILE A 274 -13.20 13.38 -14.90
N ASP A 275 -14.44 13.74 -15.25
CA ASP A 275 -15.03 15.02 -14.88
C ASP A 275 -15.20 15.14 -13.36
N TRP A 276 -15.61 14.06 -12.70
CA TRP A 276 -15.70 14.02 -11.25
C TRP A 276 -14.33 14.22 -10.60
N THR A 277 -13.29 13.53 -11.11
CA THR A 277 -11.91 13.65 -10.63
C THR A 277 -11.38 15.07 -10.77
N ARG A 278 -11.54 15.70 -11.94
CA ARG A 278 -11.12 17.09 -12.16
C ARG A 278 -11.80 18.05 -11.17
N LYS A 279 -13.10 17.87 -10.96
CA LYS A 279 -13.85 18.70 -10.04
C LYS A 279 -13.44 18.47 -8.60
N TYR A 280 -13.23 17.21 -8.19
CA TYR A 280 -12.78 16.87 -6.85
C TYR A 280 -11.43 17.51 -6.52
N LEU A 281 -10.45 17.37 -7.40
CA LEU A 281 -9.11 17.92 -7.22
C LEU A 281 -9.10 19.46 -7.36
N GLY A 282 -9.84 20.02 -8.30
CA GLY A 282 -9.93 21.45 -8.48
C GLY A 282 -10.59 22.18 -7.29
N ASP A 283 -11.52 21.52 -6.59
CA ASP A 283 -12.16 22.07 -5.39
C ASP A 283 -11.32 21.79 -4.12
N TYR A 284 -10.49 20.73 -4.11
CA TYR A 284 -9.52 20.46 -3.05
C TYR A 284 -8.33 21.42 -3.08
N TYR A 285 -7.84 21.77 -4.30
CA TYR A 285 -6.79 22.76 -4.56
C TYR A 285 -7.39 24.00 -5.25
N PRO A 286 -8.22 24.78 -4.57
CA PRO A 286 -8.88 25.93 -5.19
C PRO A 286 -7.87 27.01 -5.51
N LYS A 287 -8.04 27.64 -6.68
CA LYS A 287 -7.25 28.82 -7.05
C LYS A 287 -7.60 29.99 -6.13
N VAL A 288 -6.58 30.65 -5.62
CA VAL A 288 -6.66 31.88 -4.80
C VAL A 288 -6.23 33.08 -5.63
N ASP A 289 -6.57 34.27 -5.18
CA ASP A 289 -6.10 35.51 -5.80
C ASP A 289 -4.62 35.74 -5.43
N GLU A 290 -3.74 35.60 -6.43
CA GLU A 290 -2.28 35.74 -6.29
C GLU A 290 -1.87 37.17 -5.91
N ASN A 291 -2.74 38.17 -6.04
CA ASN A 291 -2.47 39.57 -5.69
C ASN A 291 -2.67 39.85 -4.17
N LEU A 292 -3.27 38.93 -3.43
CA LEU A 292 -3.45 39.07 -1.99
C LEU A 292 -2.14 38.80 -1.23
N PRO A 293 -1.97 39.38 -0.01
CA PRO A 293 -0.90 38.98 0.91
C PRO A 293 -0.94 37.48 1.20
N GLN A 294 0.20 36.86 1.45
CA GLN A 294 0.32 35.40 1.63
C GLN A 294 -0.60 34.85 2.74
N GLU A 295 -0.77 35.58 3.85
CA GLU A 295 -1.70 35.17 4.91
C GLU A 295 -3.16 35.19 4.45
N GLU A 296 -3.56 36.19 3.66
CA GLU A 296 -4.91 36.29 3.11
C GLU A 296 -5.16 35.23 2.04
N GLN A 297 -4.16 34.92 1.19
CA GLN A 297 -4.23 33.79 0.25
C GLN A 297 -4.47 32.46 0.99
N PHE A 298 -3.79 32.24 2.11
CA PHE A 298 -3.95 31.02 2.92
C PHE A 298 -5.34 30.92 3.56
N GLU A 299 -5.86 32.03 4.10
CA GLU A 299 -7.22 32.04 4.68
C GLU A 299 -8.30 31.89 3.56
N GLN A 300 -8.11 32.51 2.39
CA GLN A 300 -8.98 32.33 1.24
C GLN A 300 -8.96 30.87 0.78
N PHE A 301 -7.79 30.25 0.69
CA PHE A 301 -7.61 28.83 0.35
C PHE A 301 -8.41 27.92 1.28
N LYS A 302 -8.27 28.10 2.60
CA LYS A 302 -9.01 27.32 3.60
C LYS A 302 -10.52 27.50 3.46
N GLN A 303 -10.99 28.74 3.32
CA GLN A 303 -12.42 29.02 3.16
C GLN A 303 -12.98 28.37 1.90
N LEU A 304 -12.32 28.54 0.76
CA LEU A 304 -12.76 27.98 -0.51
C LEU A 304 -12.78 26.45 -0.47
N ARG A 305 -11.74 25.81 0.11
CA ARG A 305 -11.67 24.36 0.28
C ARG A 305 -12.78 23.87 1.19
N HIS A 306 -13.04 24.53 2.30
CA HIS A 306 -14.13 24.18 3.21
C HIS A 306 -15.51 24.24 2.53
N GLU A 307 -15.81 25.31 1.80
CA GLU A 307 -17.10 25.49 1.15
C GLU A 307 -17.29 24.58 -0.06
N LYS A 308 -16.27 24.47 -0.91
CA LYS A 308 -16.39 23.76 -2.19
C LYS A 308 -16.11 22.27 -2.08
N TRP A 309 -15.25 21.84 -1.14
CA TRP A 309 -14.81 20.46 -1.04
C TRP A 309 -15.27 19.74 0.25
N GLU A 310 -15.02 20.29 1.44
CA GLU A 310 -15.35 19.62 2.71
C GLU A 310 -16.85 19.46 2.92
N LYS A 311 -17.61 20.54 2.83
CA LYS A 311 -19.07 20.50 3.05
C LYS A 311 -19.80 19.53 2.12
N PRO A 312 -19.55 19.53 0.79
CA PRO A 312 -20.26 18.65 -0.13
C PRO A 312 -19.67 17.26 -0.25
N LEU A 313 -18.66 16.87 0.58
CA LEU A 313 -17.92 15.63 0.45
C LEU A 313 -18.83 14.38 0.46
N SER A 314 -19.84 14.34 1.31
CA SER A 314 -20.80 13.23 1.38
C SER A 314 -21.53 13.02 0.04
N GLU A 315 -22.02 14.10 -0.59
CA GLU A 315 -22.70 14.01 -1.87
C GLU A 315 -21.75 13.66 -3.03
N ARG A 316 -20.52 14.14 -2.94
CA ARG A 316 -19.47 13.76 -3.91
C ARG A 316 -19.17 12.27 -3.86
N LEU A 317 -19.02 11.71 -2.67
CA LEU A 317 -18.77 10.27 -2.50
C LEU A 317 -19.95 9.43 -2.99
N LYS A 318 -21.19 9.93 -2.82
CA LYS A 318 -22.37 9.27 -3.38
C LYS A 318 -22.31 9.22 -4.91
N ASN A 319 -21.98 10.33 -5.55
CA ASN A 319 -21.81 10.37 -7.01
C ASN A 319 -20.67 9.45 -7.49
N LEU A 320 -19.57 9.36 -6.73
CA LEU A 320 -18.48 8.44 -7.07
C LEU A 320 -18.91 6.98 -6.91
N ALA A 321 -19.68 6.63 -5.87
CA ALA A 321 -20.21 5.30 -5.68
C ALA A 321 -21.11 4.86 -6.85
N GLU A 322 -21.93 5.76 -7.36
CA GLU A 322 -22.77 5.55 -8.56
C GLU A 322 -21.93 5.36 -9.82
N ILE A 323 -20.90 6.18 -10.02
CA ILE A 323 -19.98 6.07 -11.18
C ILE A 323 -19.21 4.75 -11.15
N LEU A 324 -18.75 4.30 -9.98
CA LEU A 324 -17.98 3.06 -9.81
C LEU A 324 -18.87 1.82 -9.65
N HIS A 325 -20.20 1.97 -9.66
CA HIS A 325 -21.16 0.88 -9.52
C HIS A 325 -20.90 -0.02 -8.28
N ILE A 326 -20.62 0.60 -7.14
CA ILE A 326 -20.21 -0.13 -5.92
C ILE A 326 -21.25 -1.16 -5.47
N ASP A 327 -22.55 -0.86 -5.59
CA ASP A 327 -23.61 -1.81 -5.23
C ASP A 327 -23.64 -3.04 -6.15
N GLU A 328 -23.21 -2.93 -7.41
CA GLU A 328 -23.09 -4.06 -8.34
C GLU A 328 -21.86 -4.90 -7.98
N ILE A 329 -20.76 -4.27 -7.64
CA ILE A 329 -19.55 -4.95 -7.13
C ILE A 329 -19.90 -5.75 -5.89
N LEU A 330 -20.60 -5.15 -4.91
CA LEU A 330 -21.02 -5.84 -3.67
C LEU A 330 -21.90 -7.05 -3.90
N LYS A 331 -22.78 -7.03 -4.91
CA LYS A 331 -23.60 -8.20 -5.26
C LYS A 331 -22.77 -9.38 -5.75
N SER A 332 -21.59 -9.13 -6.28
CA SER A 332 -20.68 -10.15 -6.81
C SER A 332 -19.74 -10.74 -5.73
N ILE A 333 -19.72 -10.17 -4.53
CA ILE A 333 -18.93 -10.64 -3.41
C ILE A 333 -19.75 -11.60 -2.55
N PRO A 334 -19.26 -12.81 -2.23
CA PRO A 334 -19.92 -13.75 -1.33
C PRO A 334 -20.18 -13.13 0.05
N LYS A 335 -21.33 -13.46 0.66
CA LYS A 335 -21.69 -12.98 2.01
C LYS A 335 -20.79 -13.53 3.12
N THR A 336 -20.00 -14.54 2.84
CA THR A 336 -18.99 -15.10 3.73
C THR A 336 -17.78 -14.18 3.89
N CYS A 337 -17.55 -13.26 2.93
CA CYS A 337 -16.46 -12.30 3.01
C CYS A 337 -16.82 -11.17 3.98
N ASP A 338 -16.10 -11.09 5.08
CA ASP A 338 -16.19 -10.01 6.07
C ASP A 338 -15.03 -9.03 6.00
N LYS A 339 -14.03 -9.30 5.13
CA LYS A 339 -12.87 -8.46 4.86
C LYS A 339 -12.82 -8.06 3.39
N LEU A 340 -12.32 -6.86 3.12
CA LEU A 340 -12.15 -6.34 1.76
C LEU A 340 -10.77 -5.74 1.56
N ILE A 341 -10.11 -6.11 0.48
CA ILE A 341 -8.89 -5.47 0.00
C ILE A 341 -9.21 -4.68 -1.25
N LEU A 342 -8.95 -3.39 -1.23
CA LEU A 342 -9.13 -2.48 -2.35
C LEU A 342 -7.78 -2.27 -3.04
N VAL A 343 -7.75 -2.54 -4.34
CA VAL A 343 -6.58 -2.30 -5.20
C VAL A 343 -6.97 -1.25 -6.25
N PRO A 344 -6.89 0.04 -5.93
CA PRO A 344 -7.22 1.11 -6.84
C PRO A 344 -6.22 1.15 -8.01
N HIS A 345 -6.54 1.94 -9.04
CA HIS A 345 -5.69 2.17 -10.18
C HIS A 345 -5.59 3.66 -10.48
N ARG A 346 -4.38 4.18 -10.71
CA ARG A 346 -4.11 5.60 -11.00
C ARG A 346 -4.73 6.52 -9.94
N TYR A 347 -5.42 7.57 -10.37
CA TYR A 347 -6.03 8.56 -9.48
C TYR A 347 -7.08 8.01 -8.51
N LEU A 348 -7.58 6.77 -8.67
CA LEU A 348 -8.48 6.15 -7.69
C LEU A 348 -7.82 5.95 -6.32
N HIS A 349 -6.50 5.91 -6.25
CA HIS A 349 -5.76 5.90 -4.98
C HIS A 349 -5.94 7.17 -4.13
N LEU A 350 -6.36 8.27 -4.73
CA LEU A 350 -6.59 9.54 -4.04
C LEU A 350 -7.94 9.61 -3.29
N PHE A 351 -8.81 8.61 -3.50
CA PHE A 351 -10.19 8.69 -3.03
C PHE A 351 -10.46 7.69 -1.89
N PRO A 352 -11.29 8.09 -0.92
CA PRO A 352 -11.65 7.24 0.21
C PRO A 352 -12.69 6.19 -0.20
N LEU A 353 -12.27 5.19 -0.99
CA LEU A 353 -13.19 4.17 -1.53
C LEU A 353 -13.91 3.39 -0.43
N HIS A 354 -13.29 3.20 0.75
CA HIS A 354 -13.90 2.57 1.92
C HIS A 354 -15.09 3.36 2.48
N ALA A 355 -15.16 4.65 2.20
CA ALA A 355 -16.21 5.56 2.64
C ALA A 355 -17.27 5.83 1.56
N LEU A 356 -17.31 5.05 0.48
CA LEU A 356 -18.34 5.17 -0.53
C LEU A 356 -19.70 4.73 0.04
N PRO A 357 -20.76 5.54 -0.10
CA PRO A 357 -22.11 5.15 0.30
C PRO A 357 -22.60 3.95 -0.52
N VAL A 358 -23.32 3.05 0.15
CA VAL A 358 -23.87 1.83 -0.45
C VAL A 358 -25.35 1.67 -0.07
N THR A 359 -26.11 1.00 -0.93
CA THR A 359 -27.53 0.71 -0.67
C THR A 359 -27.77 -0.78 -0.39
N HIS A 360 -26.72 -1.60 -0.62
CA HIS A 360 -26.80 -3.04 -0.46
C HIS A 360 -26.94 -3.45 1.02
N ASN A 361 -27.91 -4.28 1.34
CA ASN A 361 -28.16 -4.87 2.66
C ASN A 361 -28.33 -3.85 3.82
N ASN A 362 -28.85 -2.65 3.55
CA ASN A 362 -29.06 -1.56 4.54
C ASN A 362 -27.75 -1.01 5.19
N HIS A 363 -26.60 -1.28 4.61
CA HIS A 363 -25.35 -0.63 5.02
C HIS A 363 -25.33 0.84 4.57
N LYS A 364 -24.68 1.70 5.34
CA LYS A 364 -24.57 3.12 4.98
C LYS A 364 -23.39 3.39 4.05
N TYR A 365 -22.27 2.75 4.32
CA TYR A 365 -21.00 2.92 3.60
C TYR A 365 -20.35 1.56 3.36
N LEU A 366 -19.41 1.50 2.43
CA LEU A 366 -18.68 0.28 2.10
C LEU A 366 -18.01 -0.35 3.34
N ILE A 367 -17.42 0.47 4.19
CA ILE A 367 -16.80 0.06 5.46
C ILE A 367 -17.77 -0.70 6.39
N ASP A 368 -19.07 -0.40 6.36
CA ASP A 368 -20.07 -1.06 7.19
C ASP A 368 -20.39 -2.48 6.68
N ALA A 369 -20.14 -2.74 5.40
CA ALA A 369 -20.42 -4.04 4.79
C ALA A 369 -19.35 -5.10 5.11
N PHE A 370 -18.18 -4.68 5.61
CA PHE A 370 -17.04 -5.56 5.90
C PHE A 370 -16.58 -5.41 7.35
N PRO A 371 -17.27 -6.04 8.30
CA PRO A 371 -16.96 -5.91 9.73
C PRO A 371 -15.56 -6.41 10.12
N GLY A 372 -14.94 -7.29 9.34
CA GLY A 372 -13.55 -7.74 9.52
C GLY A 372 -12.50 -6.72 9.07
N GLY A 373 -12.91 -5.70 8.31
CA GLY A 373 -12.08 -4.56 7.93
C GLY A 373 -11.89 -4.39 6.43
N VAL A 374 -11.63 -3.13 6.04
CA VAL A 374 -11.29 -2.73 4.66
C VAL A 374 -9.86 -2.21 4.65
N SER A 375 -9.01 -2.78 3.80
CA SER A 375 -7.63 -2.35 3.60
C SER A 375 -7.36 -2.01 2.15
N TYR A 376 -6.24 -1.33 1.91
CA TYR A 376 -5.77 -0.93 0.59
C TYR A 376 -4.46 -1.61 0.25
N ALA A 377 -4.26 -1.91 -1.01
CA ALA A 377 -2.97 -2.33 -1.52
C ALA A 377 -2.61 -1.53 -2.78
N PRO A 378 -1.35 -1.13 -2.96
CA PRO A 378 -0.88 -0.50 -4.20
C PRO A 378 -1.07 -1.40 -5.42
N SER A 379 -0.77 -2.69 -5.25
CA SER A 379 -0.96 -3.78 -6.19
C SER A 379 -0.98 -5.11 -5.44
N CYS A 380 -1.49 -6.15 -6.07
CA CYS A 380 -1.40 -7.51 -5.53
C CYS A 380 0.06 -7.97 -5.42
N GLN A 381 0.94 -7.51 -6.32
CA GLN A 381 2.37 -7.81 -6.27
C GLN A 381 3.03 -7.31 -4.97
N ILE A 382 2.80 -6.03 -4.60
CA ILE A 382 3.33 -5.47 -3.36
C ILE A 382 2.68 -6.15 -2.15
N LEU A 383 1.37 -6.41 -2.21
CA LEU A 383 0.67 -7.12 -1.14
C LEU A 383 1.26 -8.52 -0.92
N HIS A 384 1.51 -9.27 -2.00
CA HIS A 384 2.14 -10.60 -1.92
C HIS A 384 3.51 -10.54 -1.23
N GLN A 385 4.29 -9.52 -1.54
CA GLN A 385 5.60 -9.32 -0.94
C GLN A 385 5.49 -9.05 0.56
N VAL A 386 4.65 -8.09 0.97
CA VAL A 386 4.51 -7.75 2.40
C VAL A 386 3.81 -8.83 3.22
N GLN A 387 2.99 -9.69 2.60
CA GLN A 387 2.39 -10.84 3.29
C GLN A 387 3.41 -11.89 3.74
N LYS A 388 4.58 -11.95 3.09
CA LYS A 388 5.68 -12.85 3.51
C LYS A 388 6.30 -12.42 4.83
N TYR A 389 6.17 -11.15 5.22
CA TYR A 389 6.72 -10.64 6.46
C TYR A 389 5.92 -11.16 7.65
N LYS A 390 6.56 -11.96 8.48
CA LYS A 390 6.00 -12.45 9.74
C LYS A 390 6.47 -11.54 10.86
N ARG A 391 5.56 -10.76 11.43
CA ARG A 391 5.80 -9.85 12.55
C ARG A 391 4.92 -10.28 13.70
N GLY A 392 5.51 -10.64 14.83
CA GLY A 392 4.77 -11.11 16.02
C GLY A 392 4.83 -10.13 17.19
N LYS A 393 5.64 -9.09 17.11
CA LYS A 393 5.92 -8.18 18.23
C LYS A 393 5.21 -6.84 18.06
N PHE A 394 4.76 -6.26 19.18
CA PHE A 394 4.02 -5.00 19.20
C PHE A 394 4.46 -4.05 20.34
N ASP A 395 5.59 -4.29 20.97
CA ASP A 395 5.95 -3.66 22.25
C ASP A 395 6.84 -2.44 22.15
N LYS A 396 7.67 -2.35 21.09
CA LYS A 396 8.59 -1.23 20.87
C LYS A 396 7.93 -0.16 20.02
N PHE A 397 7.69 1.00 20.62
CA PHE A 397 7.09 2.16 19.98
C PHE A 397 8.12 3.27 19.82
N PHE A 398 8.25 3.79 18.61
CA PHE A 398 9.06 4.96 18.29
C PHE A 398 8.19 6.03 17.65
N ALA A 399 8.27 7.26 18.12
CA ALA A 399 7.47 8.35 17.57
C ALA A 399 8.29 9.61 17.27
N ILE A 400 7.97 10.23 16.14
CA ILE A 400 8.30 11.62 15.82
C ILE A 400 7.09 12.47 16.18
N GLN A 401 7.29 13.40 17.13
CA GLN A 401 6.24 14.23 17.69
C GLN A 401 6.50 15.71 17.43
N ASN A 402 5.62 16.34 16.60
CA ASN A 402 5.53 17.80 16.46
C ASN A 402 6.91 18.51 16.28
N PRO A 403 7.69 18.18 15.24
CA PRO A 403 9.04 18.72 15.06
C PRO A 403 9.13 20.25 15.00
N GLU A 404 8.10 20.89 14.43
CA GLU A 404 8.03 22.36 14.26
C GLU A 404 7.31 23.08 15.42
N ASP A 405 6.93 22.37 16.49
CA ASP A 405 6.23 22.88 17.69
C ASP A 405 4.94 23.68 17.39
N ASN A 406 4.26 23.38 16.29
CA ASN A 406 3.06 24.10 15.83
C ASN A 406 1.82 23.20 15.72
N LEU A 407 1.94 21.88 16.03
CA LEU A 407 0.89 20.87 15.93
C LEU A 407 0.48 20.33 17.31
N MET A 408 -0.41 21.07 17.99
CA MET A 408 -0.90 20.68 19.32
C MET A 408 -1.59 19.29 19.35
N ALA A 409 -2.25 18.89 18.27
CA ALA A 409 -2.90 17.58 18.20
C ALA A 409 -1.88 16.44 18.12
N ALA A 410 -0.77 16.66 17.47
CA ALA A 410 0.35 15.73 17.44
C ALA A 410 0.86 15.39 18.85
N ASP A 411 0.96 16.41 19.72
CA ASP A 411 1.30 16.19 21.12
C ASP A 411 0.27 15.33 21.84
N MET A 412 -1.03 15.57 21.62
CA MET A 412 -2.10 14.80 22.24
C MET A 412 -2.11 13.33 21.78
N GLU A 413 -1.91 13.09 20.48
CA GLU A 413 -1.86 11.76 19.89
C GLU A 413 -0.71 10.94 20.50
N VAL A 414 0.52 11.43 20.38
CA VAL A 414 1.70 10.69 20.82
C VAL A 414 1.72 10.52 22.34
N GLU A 415 1.46 11.60 23.11
CA GLU A 415 1.44 11.55 24.57
C GLU A 415 0.39 10.59 25.14
N THR A 416 -0.71 10.37 24.41
CA THR A 416 -1.75 9.43 24.80
C THR A 416 -1.44 8.01 24.36
N ILE A 417 -1.06 7.81 23.09
CA ILE A 417 -0.81 6.49 22.51
C ILE A 417 0.41 5.81 23.13
N LYS A 418 1.46 6.56 23.46
CA LYS A 418 2.67 6.00 24.11
C LYS A 418 2.36 5.20 25.39
N ASN A 419 1.26 5.52 26.07
CA ASN A 419 0.87 4.84 27.32
C ASN A 419 0.43 3.38 27.13
N ILE A 420 0.25 2.94 25.89
CA ILE A 420 -0.02 1.54 25.52
C ILE A 420 1.26 0.71 25.58
N PHE A 421 2.41 1.34 25.33
CA PHE A 421 3.67 0.63 25.12
C PHE A 421 4.59 0.70 26.34
N PRO A 422 5.30 -0.40 26.67
CA PRO A 422 6.12 -0.45 27.89
C PRO A 422 7.35 0.46 27.85
N LYS A 423 7.99 0.60 26.68
CA LYS A 423 9.20 1.41 26.51
C LYS A 423 9.09 2.28 25.25
N PRO A 424 8.31 3.37 25.28
CA PRO A 424 8.19 4.26 24.14
C PRO A 424 9.43 5.16 24.01
N GLU A 425 9.96 5.26 22.79
CA GLU A 425 10.98 6.23 22.40
C GLU A 425 10.32 7.36 21.62
N ILE A 426 10.55 8.62 22.03
CA ILE A 426 9.90 9.77 21.41
C ILE A 426 10.94 10.84 21.13
N LEU A 427 11.05 11.22 19.86
CA LEU A 427 11.76 12.42 19.44
C LEU A 427 10.75 13.53 19.21
N SER A 428 10.86 14.61 19.96
CA SER A 428 9.93 15.73 19.90
C SER A 428 10.64 17.05 19.62
N LYS A 429 9.92 17.96 18.94
CA LYS A 429 10.37 19.30 18.64
C LYS A 429 11.75 19.32 17.98
N GLU A 430 12.66 20.17 18.44
CA GLU A 430 14.04 20.31 17.94
C GLU A 430 14.88 19.02 17.97
N ASN A 431 14.50 18.03 18.77
CA ASN A 431 15.15 16.72 18.82
C ASN A 431 14.63 15.75 17.75
N ALA A 432 13.50 16.06 17.12
CA ALA A 432 12.90 15.25 16.06
C ALA A 432 13.61 15.50 14.72
N LYS A 433 14.87 15.08 14.63
CA LYS A 433 15.76 15.26 13.48
C LYS A 433 15.98 13.97 12.73
N LYS A 434 16.29 14.07 11.44
CA LYS A 434 16.78 12.91 10.67
C LYS A 434 18.26 12.63 10.95
N GLY A 435 19.04 13.65 11.31
CA GLY A 435 20.47 13.56 11.64
C GLY A 435 21.29 13.05 10.45
N LYS A 436 22.11 13.89 9.84
CA LYS A 436 23.00 13.49 8.75
C LYS A 436 24.41 13.34 9.26
N SER A 437 25.05 12.18 9.01
CA SER A 437 26.45 11.92 9.34
C SER A 437 27.16 11.25 8.16
N GLY A 438 28.44 11.60 7.94
CA GLY A 438 29.28 11.06 6.86
C GLY A 438 29.53 12.03 5.70
N GLU A 439 30.46 11.65 4.79
CA GLU A 439 30.70 12.38 3.54
C GLU A 439 29.60 12.05 2.52
N GLU A 440 29.38 12.92 1.51
CA GLU A 440 28.30 12.77 0.51
C GLU A 440 28.19 11.37 -0.13
N SER A 441 29.30 10.63 -0.24
CA SER A 441 29.34 9.28 -0.80
C SER A 441 28.90 8.17 0.18
N GLU A 442 28.85 8.45 1.49
CA GLU A 442 28.51 7.51 2.57
C GLU A 442 27.53 8.12 3.58
N GLU A 443 26.65 9.00 3.14
CA GLU A 443 25.67 9.65 4.00
C GLU A 443 24.80 8.63 4.73
N LYS A 444 24.72 8.72 6.06
CA LYS A 444 23.87 7.92 6.94
C LYS A 444 22.88 8.81 7.66
N LEU A 445 21.68 8.35 7.81
CA LEU A 445 20.64 9.00 8.61
C LEU A 445 20.58 8.35 10.00
N GLU A 446 20.79 9.14 11.06
CA GLU A 446 20.72 8.66 12.45
C GLU A 446 19.33 8.09 12.78
N ILE A 447 18.26 8.73 12.30
CA ILE A 447 16.90 8.23 12.49
C ILE A 447 16.72 6.82 11.91
N ALA A 448 17.35 6.47 10.80
CA ALA A 448 17.22 5.16 10.18
C ALA A 448 17.78 4.04 11.08
N GLU A 449 18.85 4.31 11.83
CA GLU A 449 19.39 3.37 12.81
C GLU A 449 18.53 3.30 14.09
N GLN A 450 17.94 4.44 14.52
CA GLN A 450 17.08 4.48 15.70
C GLN A 450 15.77 3.69 15.50
N VAL A 451 15.17 3.74 14.29
CA VAL A 451 13.89 3.07 14.02
C VAL A 451 14.02 1.58 13.66
N LYS A 452 15.22 1.10 13.39
CA LYS A 452 15.49 -0.23 12.83
C LYS A 452 14.90 -1.39 13.66
N ASP A 453 14.95 -1.30 14.99
CA ASP A 453 14.44 -2.31 15.91
C ASP A 453 13.03 -2.04 16.43
N SER A 454 12.36 -1.00 15.89
CA SER A 454 11.04 -0.59 16.33
C SER A 454 9.97 -1.49 15.73
N HIS A 455 8.98 -1.90 16.55
CA HIS A 455 7.83 -2.66 16.06
C HIS A 455 6.74 -1.73 15.53
N HIS A 456 6.67 -0.52 16.06
CA HIS A 456 5.68 0.48 15.74
C HIS A 456 6.33 1.84 15.53
N LEU A 457 6.14 2.42 14.36
CA LEU A 457 6.59 3.78 14.05
C LEU A 457 5.39 4.71 13.97
N PHE A 458 5.48 5.87 14.60
CA PHE A 458 4.44 6.87 14.60
C PHE A 458 5.01 8.24 14.23
N PHE A 459 4.63 8.76 13.06
CA PHE A 459 5.01 10.09 12.63
C PHE A 459 3.82 11.03 12.79
N SER A 460 3.88 11.94 13.77
CA SER A 460 2.90 12.99 13.95
C SER A 460 3.56 14.36 13.70
N CYS A 461 3.54 14.76 12.43
CA CYS A 461 4.27 15.91 11.91
C CYS A 461 3.58 16.46 10.65
N HIS A 462 4.14 17.50 10.04
CA HIS A 462 3.71 17.91 8.71
C HIS A 462 4.22 16.95 7.65
N GLY A 463 3.39 16.67 6.65
CA GLY A 463 3.75 15.96 5.42
C GLY A 463 3.71 16.89 4.22
N SER A 464 4.44 16.55 3.19
CA SER A 464 4.37 17.22 1.89
C SER A 464 4.40 16.18 0.78
N PHE A 465 3.53 16.35 -0.20
CA PHE A 465 3.52 15.55 -1.41
C PHE A 465 3.89 16.42 -2.61
N ASP A 466 4.92 16.02 -3.36
CA ASP A 466 5.35 16.69 -4.58
C ASP A 466 4.79 15.92 -5.79
N LEU A 467 3.83 16.54 -6.50
CA LEU A 467 3.17 15.95 -7.66
C LEU A 467 4.10 15.79 -8.88
N ILE A 468 5.17 16.57 -8.96
CA ILE A 468 6.09 16.58 -10.10
C ILE A 468 7.27 15.65 -9.85
N GLU A 469 7.83 15.70 -8.62
CA GLU A 469 8.98 14.90 -8.20
C GLU A 469 8.61 14.09 -6.94
N PRO A 470 7.84 12.99 -7.06
CA PRO A 470 7.31 12.23 -5.92
C PRO A 470 8.37 11.77 -4.92
N LEU A 471 9.60 11.53 -5.37
CA LEU A 471 10.72 11.16 -4.50
C LEU A 471 11.14 12.27 -3.53
N LYS A 472 10.77 13.53 -3.81
CA LYS A 472 10.95 14.66 -2.90
C LYS A 472 9.82 14.81 -1.88
N SER A 473 8.70 14.09 -2.07
CA SER A 473 7.65 13.99 -1.06
C SER A 473 8.23 13.49 0.26
N GLY A 474 7.72 13.93 1.40
CA GLY A 474 8.30 13.50 2.66
C GLY A 474 7.62 14.05 3.91
N LEU A 475 8.24 13.75 5.04
CA LEU A 475 7.82 14.13 6.38
C LEU A 475 8.72 15.23 6.90
N LYS A 476 8.14 16.31 7.40
CA LYS A 476 8.90 17.46 7.92
C LYS A 476 9.43 17.18 9.32
N LEU A 477 10.75 17.12 9.45
CA LEU A 477 11.47 17.01 10.71
C LEU A 477 12.14 18.35 11.06
N ALA A 478 12.72 18.46 12.25
CA ALA A 478 13.29 19.71 12.75
C ALA A 478 14.51 20.21 11.94
N ASP A 479 15.22 19.30 11.27
CA ASP A 479 16.41 19.61 10.46
C ASP A 479 16.15 19.47 8.93
N GLY A 480 14.88 19.36 8.52
CA GLY A 480 14.49 19.31 7.11
C GLY A 480 13.52 18.17 6.79
N THR A 481 13.20 18.02 5.52
CA THR A 481 12.27 16.98 5.07
C THR A 481 12.96 15.62 4.98
N LEU A 482 12.41 14.60 5.65
CA LEU A 482 12.76 13.21 5.43
C LEU A 482 12.03 12.76 4.15
N THR A 483 12.77 12.71 3.05
CA THR A 483 12.21 12.47 1.73
C THR A 483 11.92 10.98 1.47
N LEU A 484 11.02 10.70 0.53
CA LEU A 484 10.73 9.34 0.07
C LEU A 484 12.00 8.65 -0.47
N GLU A 485 12.87 9.39 -1.18
CA GLU A 485 14.17 8.87 -1.64
C GLU A 485 15.06 8.47 -0.48
N GLU A 486 15.15 9.28 0.59
CA GLU A 486 15.92 8.95 1.80
C GLU A 486 15.34 7.73 2.52
N ILE A 487 14.00 7.58 2.57
CA ILE A 487 13.34 6.40 3.14
C ILE A 487 13.75 5.13 2.37
N PHE A 488 13.65 5.13 1.05
CA PHE A 488 14.07 4.00 0.23
C PHE A 488 15.55 3.66 0.41
N ARG A 489 16.41 4.66 0.51
CA ARG A 489 17.86 4.49 0.57
C ARG A 489 18.36 3.98 1.92
N HIS A 490 17.76 4.44 3.03
CA HIS A 490 18.34 4.28 4.35
C HIS A 490 17.51 3.40 5.30
N PHE A 491 16.18 3.32 5.13
CA PHE A 491 15.35 2.61 6.08
C PHE A 491 15.39 1.09 5.84
N ASN A 492 15.52 0.35 6.94
CA ASN A 492 15.33 -1.10 6.99
C ASN A 492 14.41 -1.43 8.16
N LEU A 493 13.15 -1.72 7.87
CA LEU A 493 12.10 -1.92 8.85
C LEU A 493 11.77 -3.41 9.04
N SER A 494 12.81 -4.25 9.14
CA SER A 494 12.67 -5.70 9.24
C SER A 494 11.94 -6.17 10.51
N GLU A 495 11.90 -5.37 11.57
CA GLU A 495 11.15 -5.67 12.81
C GLU A 495 9.81 -4.91 12.90
N CYS A 496 9.56 -3.94 12.03
CA CYS A 496 8.38 -3.10 12.09
C CYS A 496 7.12 -3.87 11.68
N SER A 497 6.06 -3.70 12.46
CA SER A 497 4.73 -4.27 12.22
C SER A 497 3.76 -3.25 11.65
N LEU A 498 3.86 -1.99 12.06
CA LEU A 498 2.97 -0.92 11.63
C LEU A 498 3.68 0.43 11.61
N VAL A 499 3.50 1.19 10.53
CA VAL A 499 3.84 2.61 10.45
C VAL A 499 2.57 3.43 10.42
N THR A 500 2.43 4.39 11.34
CA THR A 500 1.32 5.36 11.34
C THR A 500 1.85 6.72 10.91
N LEU A 501 1.29 7.24 9.81
CA LEU A 501 1.61 8.55 9.28
C LEU A 501 0.45 9.51 9.58
N SER A 502 0.47 10.10 10.78
CA SER A 502 -0.41 11.20 11.16
C SER A 502 0.16 12.53 10.62
N ALA A 503 0.24 12.60 9.30
CA ALA A 503 0.75 13.75 8.57
C ALA A 503 -0.09 13.95 7.31
N CYS A 504 -0.30 15.21 6.91
CA CYS A 504 -1.19 15.52 5.80
C CYS A 504 -0.72 14.86 4.49
N GLU A 505 -1.69 14.34 3.71
CA GLU A 505 -1.49 13.88 2.33
C GLU A 505 -0.46 12.74 2.12
N THR A 506 -0.18 11.96 3.17
CA THR A 506 0.83 10.87 3.10
C THR A 506 0.42 9.68 2.25
N GLY A 507 -0.87 9.54 1.94
CA GLY A 507 -1.41 8.51 1.05
C GLY A 507 -1.59 8.98 -0.40
N GLN A 508 -1.22 10.22 -0.75
CA GLN A 508 -1.36 10.72 -2.11
C GLN A 508 -0.34 10.10 -3.07
N VAL A 509 -0.70 10.09 -4.35
CA VAL A 509 0.08 9.47 -5.44
C VAL A 509 0.22 10.42 -6.60
N GLN A 510 1.22 10.19 -7.44
CA GLN A 510 1.43 10.93 -8.66
C GLN A 510 0.25 10.77 -9.63
N LEU A 511 -0.13 11.87 -10.32
CA LEU A 511 -1.26 11.92 -11.24
C LEU A 511 -0.88 11.68 -12.72
N ASP A 512 0.28 11.15 -13.01
CA ASP A 512 0.75 10.91 -14.36
C ASP A 512 -0.05 9.81 -15.08
N ASN A 513 0.10 9.75 -16.41
CA ASN A 513 -0.44 8.69 -17.26
C ASN A 513 0.24 7.33 -17.05
N THR A 514 1.24 7.26 -16.17
CA THR A 514 1.90 6.05 -15.74
C THR A 514 1.16 5.44 -14.55
N ASP A 515 1.11 4.11 -14.46
CA ASP A 515 0.45 3.38 -13.37
C ASP A 515 1.31 3.37 -12.07
N GLU A 516 2.07 4.45 -11.84
CA GLU A 516 3.07 4.48 -10.78
C GLU A 516 2.44 4.86 -9.44
N TYR A 517 2.42 3.90 -8.51
CA TYR A 517 2.09 4.15 -7.11
C TYR A 517 3.34 4.56 -6.34
N ILE A 518 3.86 5.76 -6.64
CA ILE A 518 4.98 6.35 -5.90
C ILE A 518 4.42 7.25 -4.81
N SER A 519 4.52 6.81 -3.57
CA SER A 519 4.04 7.53 -2.41
C SER A 519 4.81 7.12 -1.15
N LEU A 520 4.63 7.85 -0.06
CA LEU A 520 5.15 7.44 1.24
C LEU A 520 4.65 6.04 1.65
N THR A 521 3.43 5.67 1.23
CA THR A 521 2.88 4.33 1.46
C THR A 521 3.77 3.25 0.84
N SER A 522 4.07 3.35 -0.47
CA SER A 522 4.96 2.40 -1.13
C SER A 522 6.36 2.42 -0.54
N GLY A 523 6.85 3.60 -0.16
CA GLY A 523 8.15 3.77 0.48
C GLY A 523 8.31 2.93 1.74
N PHE A 524 7.41 3.07 2.67
CA PHE A 524 7.45 2.33 3.94
C PHE A 524 7.13 0.83 3.78
N LEU A 525 6.23 0.45 2.86
CA LEU A 525 5.98 -0.96 2.55
C LEU A 525 7.26 -1.64 2.03
N LEU A 526 7.96 -1.00 1.09
CA LEU A 526 9.20 -1.52 0.52
C LEU A 526 10.40 -1.40 1.47
N ALA A 527 10.38 -0.44 2.42
CA ALA A 527 11.35 -0.40 3.50
C ALA A 527 11.19 -1.56 4.50
N GLY A 528 10.13 -2.36 4.40
CA GLY A 528 9.93 -3.59 5.16
C GLY A 528 8.78 -3.55 6.17
N SER A 529 8.00 -2.45 6.28
CA SER A 529 6.78 -2.44 7.08
C SER A 529 5.64 -3.13 6.34
N PRO A 530 5.01 -4.16 6.88
CA PRO A 530 3.92 -4.84 6.18
C PRO A 530 2.60 -4.05 6.17
N SER A 531 2.45 -3.07 7.04
CA SER A 531 1.19 -2.33 7.21
C SER A 531 1.42 -0.87 7.55
N LEU A 532 0.50 -0.02 7.07
CA LEU A 532 0.51 1.42 7.35
C LEU A 532 -0.88 1.95 7.65
N TYR A 533 -0.94 3.02 8.45
CA TYR A 533 -2.05 3.98 8.45
C TYR A 533 -1.58 5.27 7.79
N VAL A 534 -2.28 5.70 6.76
CA VAL A 534 -1.93 6.87 5.92
C VAL A 534 -3.11 7.79 5.73
N THR A 535 -2.88 9.06 5.39
CA THR A 535 -3.92 10.06 5.17
C THR A 535 -4.09 10.41 3.69
N LEU A 536 -5.33 10.57 3.24
CA LEU A 536 -5.69 10.96 1.88
C LEU A 536 -5.77 12.49 1.69
N TRP A 537 -5.96 13.24 2.76
CA TRP A 537 -6.06 14.71 2.74
C TRP A 537 -5.58 15.33 4.05
N SER A 538 -5.53 16.65 4.08
CA SER A 538 -5.26 17.42 5.29
C SER A 538 -6.41 17.30 6.28
N VAL A 539 -6.19 16.58 7.36
CA VAL A 539 -7.19 16.17 8.32
C VAL A 539 -7.43 17.19 9.44
N ASN A 540 -8.62 17.15 10.07
CA ASN A 540 -8.93 18.00 11.22
C ASN A 540 -8.22 17.48 12.48
N ALA A 541 -7.48 18.34 13.14
CA ALA A 541 -6.62 18.00 14.28
C ALA A 541 -7.34 17.26 15.43
N PHE A 542 -8.52 17.70 15.85
CA PHE A 542 -9.23 17.08 16.98
C PHE A 542 -9.90 15.75 16.61
N SER A 543 -10.60 15.70 15.47
CA SER A 543 -11.20 14.43 15.03
C SER A 543 -10.16 13.38 14.74
N THR A 544 -8.97 13.76 14.22
CA THR A 544 -7.83 12.87 13.97
C THR A 544 -7.29 12.29 15.27
N ALA A 545 -7.06 13.14 16.28
CA ALA A 545 -6.55 12.66 17.56
C ALA A 545 -7.55 11.68 18.23
N ILE A 546 -8.85 11.99 18.20
CA ILE A 546 -9.90 11.07 18.70
C ILE A 546 -9.87 9.75 17.90
N LEU A 547 -9.82 9.82 16.58
CA LEU A 547 -9.78 8.65 15.68
C LEU A 547 -8.57 7.76 15.98
N LEU A 548 -7.37 8.33 16.02
CA LEU A 548 -6.15 7.55 16.24
C LEU A 548 -6.05 6.99 17.65
N ILE A 549 -6.40 7.76 18.68
CA ILE A 549 -6.45 7.26 20.06
C ILE A 549 -7.41 6.06 20.14
N LYS A 550 -8.61 6.18 19.52
CA LYS A 550 -9.58 5.08 19.48
C LYS A 550 -9.07 3.88 18.66
N THR A 551 -8.38 4.11 17.56
CA THR A 551 -7.75 3.04 16.77
C THR A 551 -6.73 2.27 17.61
N TYR A 552 -5.88 2.96 18.34
CA TYR A 552 -4.89 2.34 19.19
C TYR A 552 -5.48 1.68 20.44
N GLU A 553 -6.59 2.21 20.98
CA GLU A 553 -7.38 1.53 22.00
C GLU A 553 -7.93 0.19 21.47
N ASN A 554 -8.44 0.17 20.23
CA ASN A 554 -8.90 -1.04 19.57
C ASN A 554 -7.74 -2.04 19.33
N LEU A 555 -6.58 -1.55 18.90
CA LEU A 555 -5.37 -2.39 18.73
C LEU A 555 -4.85 -2.95 20.04
N TYR A 556 -4.96 -2.21 21.13
CA TYR A 556 -4.60 -2.72 22.46
C TYR A 556 -5.46 -3.94 22.84
N HIS A 557 -6.75 -3.90 22.49
CA HIS A 557 -7.67 -5.01 22.75
C HIS A 557 -7.54 -6.17 21.76
N GLN A 558 -7.23 -5.87 20.49
CA GLN A 558 -7.03 -6.87 19.42
C GLN A 558 -5.75 -6.56 18.63
N PRO A 559 -4.58 -6.86 19.20
CA PRO A 559 -3.31 -6.67 18.52
C PRO A 559 -3.30 -7.46 17.20
N GLY A 560 -2.84 -6.83 16.14
CA GLY A 560 -2.76 -7.48 14.84
C GLY A 560 -3.95 -7.28 13.91
N LYS A 561 -5.14 -6.95 14.40
CA LYS A 561 -6.31 -6.65 13.54
C LYS A 561 -6.30 -5.19 13.08
N LEU A 562 -5.33 -4.86 12.23
CA LEU A 562 -5.00 -3.48 11.89
C LEU A 562 -6.12 -2.79 11.10
N ALA A 563 -6.60 -3.39 10.01
CA ALA A 563 -7.69 -2.82 9.22
C ALA A 563 -8.98 -2.70 10.04
N TRP A 564 -9.32 -3.74 10.81
CA TRP A 564 -10.46 -3.74 11.71
C TRP A 564 -10.38 -2.61 12.73
N ALA A 565 -9.23 -2.43 13.39
CA ALA A 565 -9.07 -1.44 14.45
C ALA A 565 -9.32 0.00 13.98
N LEU A 566 -8.77 0.34 12.80
CA LEU A 566 -9.02 1.65 12.19
C LEU A 566 -10.48 1.78 11.76
N ASN A 567 -11.04 0.78 11.08
CA ASN A 567 -12.40 0.88 10.56
C ASN A 567 -13.45 0.96 11.69
N GLN A 568 -13.27 0.21 12.77
CA GLN A 568 -14.14 0.33 13.95
C GLN A 568 -14.06 1.73 14.60
N ALA A 569 -12.87 2.32 14.65
CA ALA A 569 -12.69 3.68 15.12
C ALA A 569 -13.36 4.71 14.20
N GLN A 570 -13.27 4.52 12.88
CA GLN A 570 -13.92 5.38 11.88
C GLN A 570 -15.44 5.34 12.01
N ILE A 571 -16.03 4.14 12.11
CA ILE A 571 -17.47 3.94 12.33
C ILE A 571 -17.89 4.60 13.64
N TRP A 572 -17.10 4.41 14.72
CA TRP A 572 -17.39 5.00 16.02
C TRP A 572 -17.32 6.53 15.99
N VAL A 573 -16.30 7.13 15.37
CA VAL A 573 -16.20 8.61 15.22
C VAL A 573 -17.38 9.18 14.44
N ARG A 574 -17.79 8.52 13.36
CA ARG A 574 -18.93 8.91 12.51
C ARG A 574 -20.25 8.91 13.25
N ASP A 575 -20.48 7.86 14.03
CA ASP A 575 -21.82 7.59 14.61
C ASP A 575 -22.01 8.10 16.04
N THR A 576 -20.93 8.50 16.74
CA THR A 576 -20.95 8.99 18.10
C THR A 576 -21.35 10.47 18.16
N ASP A 577 -22.25 10.83 19.10
CA ASP A 577 -22.60 12.22 19.42
C ASP A 577 -21.63 12.83 20.46
N ILE A 578 -21.78 14.12 20.73
CA ILE A 578 -20.91 14.83 21.70
C ILE A 578 -20.99 14.19 23.08
N GLN A 579 -22.18 13.75 23.54
CA GLN A 579 -22.30 13.09 24.83
C GLN A 579 -21.50 11.81 24.90
N GLY A 580 -21.57 10.98 23.86
CA GLY A 580 -20.79 9.75 23.76
C GLY A 580 -19.28 10.00 23.78
N PHE A 581 -18.81 11.08 23.12
CA PHE A 581 -17.39 11.47 23.21
C PHE A 581 -17.02 11.92 24.62
N LEU A 582 -17.85 12.71 25.29
CA LEU A 582 -17.62 13.15 26.68
C LEU A 582 -17.55 11.94 27.62
N ASP A 583 -18.47 10.98 27.49
CA ASP A 583 -18.50 9.76 28.27
C ASP A 583 -17.24 8.90 28.02
N TRP A 584 -16.79 8.80 26.75
CA TRP A 584 -15.55 8.13 26.42
C TRP A 584 -14.33 8.82 27.03
N THR A 585 -14.23 10.15 26.96
CA THR A 585 -13.10 10.86 27.58
C THR A 585 -12.99 10.59 29.08
N ASN A 586 -14.14 10.42 29.80
CA ASN A 586 -14.14 10.05 31.19
C ASN A 586 -13.67 8.63 31.48
N LYS A 587 -13.91 7.68 30.56
CA LYS A 587 -13.61 6.26 30.71
C LYS A 587 -12.23 5.90 30.13
N CYS A 588 -11.75 6.63 29.13
CA CYS A 588 -10.47 6.33 28.45
C CYS A 588 -9.31 6.49 29.45
N ARG A 589 -8.67 5.37 29.78
CA ARG A 589 -7.55 5.33 30.73
C ARG A 589 -6.23 5.82 30.15
N LEU A 590 -6.13 5.87 28.83
CA LEU A 590 -4.93 6.31 28.12
C LEU A 590 -4.77 7.83 28.19
N LEU A 591 -5.88 8.59 28.29
CA LEU A 591 -5.88 10.04 28.39
C LEU A 591 -5.39 10.48 29.79
N ASP A 592 -4.34 11.28 29.83
CA ASP A 592 -3.97 11.99 31.04
C ASP A 592 -4.95 13.13 31.35
N LYS A 593 -4.80 13.75 32.53
CA LYS A 593 -5.71 14.84 32.99
C LYS A 593 -5.68 16.02 32.02
N LYS A 594 -4.51 16.44 31.54
CA LYS A 594 -4.33 17.61 30.67
C LYS A 594 -5.10 17.45 29.34
N TRP A 595 -4.93 16.30 28.68
CA TRP A 595 -5.55 16.05 27.37
C TRP A 595 -7.04 15.77 27.49
N ARG A 596 -7.46 15.09 28.56
CA ARG A 596 -8.87 14.88 28.89
C ARG A 596 -9.61 16.22 29.05
N GLU A 597 -9.11 17.13 29.88
CA GLU A 597 -9.72 18.45 30.10
C GLU A 597 -9.76 19.29 28.81
N LYS A 598 -8.74 19.14 27.93
CA LYS A 598 -8.66 19.85 26.65
C LYS A 598 -9.70 19.36 25.66
N LEU A 599 -9.84 18.03 25.51
CA LEU A 599 -10.88 17.43 24.69
C LEU A 599 -12.26 17.80 25.18
N GLN A 600 -12.52 17.69 26.49
CA GLN A 600 -13.81 18.04 27.09
C GLN A 600 -14.17 19.52 26.88
N ARG A 601 -13.20 20.42 27.01
CA ARG A 601 -13.43 21.86 26.71
C ARG A 601 -13.82 22.08 25.26
N ASN A 602 -13.18 21.43 24.32
CA ASN A 602 -13.51 21.55 22.91
C ASN A 602 -14.89 20.96 22.60
N LEU A 603 -15.23 19.79 23.12
CA LEU A 603 -16.53 19.13 22.95
C LEU A 603 -17.66 19.93 23.60
N ASN A 604 -17.45 20.48 24.83
CA ASN A 604 -18.41 21.34 25.51
C ASN A 604 -18.68 22.64 24.74
N LYS A 605 -17.65 23.24 24.12
CA LYS A 605 -17.83 24.41 23.26
C LYS A 605 -18.73 24.09 22.05
N GLN A 606 -18.49 22.92 21.40
CA GLN A 606 -19.34 22.48 20.30
C GLN A 606 -20.75 22.15 20.74
N SER A 607 -20.92 21.56 21.93
CA SER A 607 -22.23 21.26 22.52
C SER A 607 -23.09 22.52 22.74
N GLN A 608 -22.48 23.65 23.13
CA GLN A 608 -23.20 24.93 23.32
C GLN A 608 -23.80 25.46 22.02
N THR A 609 -23.19 25.16 20.86
CA THR A 609 -23.62 25.67 19.55
C THR A 609 -24.53 24.70 18.81
N GLN A 610 -24.34 23.40 18.97
CA GLN A 610 -24.97 22.36 18.14
C GLN A 610 -25.86 21.40 18.95
N GLY A 611 -25.80 21.46 20.30
CA GLY A 611 -26.47 20.53 21.19
C GLY A 611 -25.64 19.30 21.51
N VAL A 612 -25.87 18.71 22.68
CA VAL A 612 -25.05 17.59 23.21
C VAL A 612 -25.20 16.28 22.41
N HIS A 613 -26.33 16.11 21.73
CA HIS A 613 -26.58 14.93 20.88
C HIS A 613 -26.25 15.17 19.41
N ALA A 614 -25.53 16.24 19.07
CA ALA A 614 -25.06 16.47 17.71
C ALA A 614 -23.92 15.53 17.36
N LYS A 615 -23.96 14.94 16.15
CA LYS A 615 -22.88 14.09 15.58
C LYS A 615 -21.93 14.99 14.79
N VAL A 616 -21.07 15.69 15.49
CA VAL A 616 -20.19 16.74 14.92
C VAL A 616 -19.15 16.25 13.96
N TYR A 617 -18.83 14.96 14.00
CA TYR A 617 -17.86 14.32 13.12
C TYR A 617 -18.49 13.35 12.11
N GLN A 618 -19.80 13.47 11.82
CA GLN A 618 -20.49 12.60 10.87
C GLN A 618 -20.03 12.79 9.42
N ASN A 619 -19.58 14.01 9.04
CA ASN A 619 -19.07 14.25 7.68
C ASN A 619 -17.83 13.40 7.41
N PRO A 620 -17.72 12.71 6.23
CA PRO A 620 -16.56 11.90 5.86
C PRO A 620 -15.20 12.60 6.00
N TYR A 621 -15.16 13.92 5.91
CA TYR A 621 -13.96 14.71 6.16
C TYR A 621 -13.25 14.35 7.48
N HIS A 622 -14.02 14.04 8.53
CA HIS A 622 -13.50 13.81 9.87
C HIS A 622 -13.04 12.37 10.15
N TRP A 623 -13.54 11.37 9.40
CA TRP A 623 -13.28 9.96 9.69
C TRP A 623 -12.71 9.17 8.52
N ALA A 624 -13.01 9.59 7.27
CA ALA A 624 -12.61 8.82 6.09
C ALA A 624 -11.24 9.23 5.52
N GLY A 625 -10.53 10.16 6.18
CA GLY A 625 -9.21 10.61 5.74
C GLY A 625 -8.11 9.58 5.90
N PHE A 626 -8.25 8.62 6.81
CA PHE A 626 -7.26 7.56 7.03
C PHE A 626 -7.60 6.28 6.29
N CYS A 627 -6.56 5.60 5.81
CA CYS A 627 -6.64 4.28 5.20
C CYS A 627 -5.66 3.33 5.88
N ALA A 628 -6.07 2.06 6.06
CA ALA A 628 -5.16 0.96 6.36
C ALA A 628 -4.59 0.44 5.04
N ALA A 629 -3.28 0.44 4.85
CA ALA A 629 -2.62 -0.01 3.64
C ALA A 629 -1.68 -1.19 3.92
N GLY A 630 -1.56 -2.11 2.95
CA GLY A 630 -0.76 -3.31 3.06
C GLY A 630 -1.49 -4.45 3.77
N LYS A 631 -0.82 -5.18 4.65
CA LYS A 631 -1.37 -6.32 5.36
C LYS A 631 -2.35 -5.87 6.43
N GLY A 632 -3.64 -6.14 6.22
CA GLY A 632 -4.72 -5.69 7.14
C GLY A 632 -4.79 -6.44 8.46
N GLU A 633 -4.19 -7.64 8.53
CA GLU A 633 -4.19 -8.49 9.72
C GLU A 633 -2.83 -9.18 9.89
N GLN A 634 -2.35 -9.26 11.13
CA GLN A 634 -1.09 -9.91 11.50
C GLN A 634 -1.28 -10.69 12.81
N ASN A 635 -0.57 -11.80 12.95
CA ASN A 635 -0.56 -12.56 14.19
C ASN A 635 0.35 -11.86 15.21
N MET A 636 -0.21 -10.94 15.97
CA MET A 636 0.50 -10.15 16.99
C MET A 636 -0.16 -10.28 18.34
N THR A 637 0.68 -10.41 19.37
CA THR A 637 0.29 -10.27 20.79
C THR A 637 1.27 -9.32 21.46
N ASN A 638 0.79 -8.42 22.29
CA ASN A 638 1.69 -7.61 23.10
C ASN A 638 2.07 -8.35 24.40
N SER A 639 3.19 -7.98 25.02
CA SER A 639 3.71 -8.63 26.23
C SER A 639 2.74 -8.53 27.40
N ILE A 640 2.02 -7.42 27.53
CA ILE A 640 1.01 -7.24 28.59
C ILE A 640 -0.14 -8.23 28.40
N THR A 641 -0.62 -8.43 27.15
CA THR A 641 -1.65 -9.44 26.86
C THR A 641 -1.18 -10.84 27.19
N LYS A 642 0.06 -11.17 26.86
CA LYS A 642 0.64 -12.47 27.18
C LYS A 642 0.74 -12.71 28.68
N LEU A 643 1.14 -11.69 29.45
CA LEU A 643 1.18 -11.74 30.90
C LEU A 643 -0.21 -11.93 31.52
N GLU A 644 -1.21 -11.20 31.03
CA GLU A 644 -2.60 -11.33 31.49
C GLU A 644 -3.18 -12.72 31.22
N ILE A 645 -2.90 -13.28 30.05
CA ILE A 645 -3.30 -14.65 29.69
C ILE A 645 -2.67 -15.64 30.67
N PHE A 646 -1.38 -15.47 30.96
CA PHE A 646 -0.66 -16.35 31.90
C PHE A 646 -1.19 -16.21 33.34
N GLN A 647 -1.48 -14.98 33.81
CA GLN A 647 -2.11 -14.72 35.09
C GLN A 647 -3.46 -15.44 35.26
N GLN A 648 -4.31 -15.32 34.21
CA GLN A 648 -5.61 -15.99 34.21
C GLN A 648 -5.47 -17.51 34.16
N LEU A 649 -4.46 -18.00 33.44
CA LEU A 649 -4.18 -19.43 33.39
C LEU A 649 -3.79 -19.98 34.77
N ILE A 650 -2.88 -19.30 35.47
CA ILE A 650 -2.46 -19.69 36.82
C ILE A 650 -3.64 -19.63 37.81
N GLN A 651 -4.47 -18.60 37.77
CA GLN A 651 -5.57 -18.41 38.73
C GLN A 651 -6.71 -19.43 38.59
N LYS A 652 -6.95 -19.96 37.40
CA LYS A 652 -8.15 -20.74 37.08
C LYS A 652 -7.88 -22.21 36.73
N SER A 653 -6.65 -22.65 36.79
CA SER A 653 -6.27 -23.97 36.30
C SER A 653 -5.68 -24.85 37.37
N ASP A 654 -6.24 -26.04 37.53
CA ASP A 654 -5.68 -27.11 38.37
C ASP A 654 -4.34 -27.66 37.83
N LEU A 655 -3.94 -27.22 36.62
CA LEU A 655 -2.69 -27.63 35.97
C LEU A 655 -1.42 -27.28 36.78
N PHE A 656 -1.51 -26.26 37.62
CA PHE A 656 -0.38 -25.79 38.41
C PHE A 656 -0.27 -26.38 39.85
N VAL A 657 -1.24 -27.21 40.27
CA VAL A 657 -1.27 -27.75 41.63
C VAL A 657 0.00 -28.54 42.00
N ASN A 658 0.52 -29.27 41.02
CA ASN A 658 1.74 -30.10 41.22
C ASN A 658 3.04 -29.36 40.88
N LEU A 659 2.99 -28.09 40.48
CA LEU A 659 4.15 -27.33 40.02
C LEU A 659 4.56 -26.21 40.98
N ARG A 660 4.25 -26.38 42.28
CA ARG A 660 4.49 -25.38 43.33
C ARG A 660 5.94 -24.90 43.39
N ASP A 661 6.88 -25.83 43.40
CA ASP A 661 8.31 -25.50 43.46
C ASP A 661 8.81 -24.85 42.19
N ALA A 662 8.28 -25.25 41.03
CA ALA A 662 8.58 -24.64 39.74
C ALA A 662 8.05 -23.20 39.66
N LEU A 663 6.86 -22.91 40.21
CA LEU A 663 6.30 -21.55 40.30
C LEU A 663 7.12 -20.64 41.23
N VAL A 664 7.65 -21.18 42.36
CA VAL A 664 8.56 -20.41 43.23
C VAL A 664 9.82 -20.02 42.45
N SER A 665 10.40 -20.96 41.71
CA SER A 665 11.56 -20.65 40.84
C SER A 665 11.23 -19.61 39.74
N LEU A 666 10.05 -19.67 39.17
CA LEU A 666 9.62 -18.65 38.19
C LEU A 666 9.52 -17.27 38.84
N LYS A 667 8.88 -17.18 40.01
CA LYS A 667 8.71 -15.93 40.76
C LYS A 667 10.04 -15.21 40.99
N ASP A 668 11.07 -15.96 41.40
CA ASP A 668 12.39 -15.40 41.70
C ASP A 668 13.14 -14.88 40.47
N GLN A 669 12.73 -15.30 39.26
CA GLN A 669 13.29 -14.86 38.00
C GLN A 669 12.56 -13.62 37.41
N LEU A 670 11.34 -13.31 37.87
CA LEU A 670 10.56 -12.17 37.32
C LEU A 670 11.20 -10.83 37.69
N THR A 671 11.19 -9.91 36.74
CA THR A 671 11.76 -8.56 36.79
C THR A 671 10.67 -7.49 36.81
N ASP A 672 11.06 -6.21 36.79
CA ASP A 672 10.13 -5.09 36.61
C ASP A 672 9.86 -4.77 35.11
N ASP A 673 10.38 -5.60 34.19
CA ASP A 673 10.22 -5.46 32.75
C ASP A 673 9.24 -6.51 32.20
N ASP A 674 8.06 -6.07 31.75
CA ASP A 674 7.00 -6.94 31.23
C ASP A 674 7.45 -7.77 30.01
N ASN A 675 8.30 -7.23 29.14
CA ASN A 675 8.83 -7.96 27.98
C ASN A 675 9.82 -9.06 28.42
N ALA A 676 10.69 -8.76 29.39
CA ALA A 676 11.59 -9.75 29.94
C ALA A 676 10.79 -10.85 30.62
N ASN A 677 9.72 -10.51 31.35
CA ASN A 677 8.87 -11.48 32.05
C ASN A 677 8.15 -12.43 31.10
N VAL A 678 7.68 -11.97 29.94
CA VAL A 678 7.11 -12.86 28.91
C VAL A 678 8.13 -13.90 28.47
N THR A 679 9.36 -13.46 28.17
CA THR A 679 10.44 -14.37 27.75
C THR A 679 10.81 -15.35 28.85
N ILE A 680 10.85 -14.90 30.11
CA ILE A 680 11.12 -15.74 31.28
C ILE A 680 10.03 -16.81 31.43
N ILE A 681 8.75 -16.41 31.30
CA ILE A 681 7.60 -17.32 31.42
C ILE A 681 7.60 -18.35 30.30
N GLU A 682 7.81 -17.92 29.05
CA GLU A 682 7.85 -18.80 27.87
C GLU A 682 9.00 -19.82 28.02
N ASN A 683 10.19 -19.38 28.40
CA ASN A 683 11.33 -20.27 28.68
C ASN A 683 11.07 -21.21 29.86
N TRP A 684 10.40 -20.73 30.89
CA TRP A 684 10.04 -21.55 32.04
C TRP A 684 9.04 -22.66 31.66
N MET A 685 8.02 -22.35 30.88
CA MET A 685 7.05 -23.34 30.36
C MET A 685 7.76 -24.42 29.52
N GLU A 686 8.76 -24.04 28.73
CA GLU A 686 9.56 -24.98 27.92
C GLU A 686 10.42 -25.94 28.75
N GLN A 687 10.80 -25.57 29.97
CA GLN A 687 11.62 -26.37 30.87
C GLN A 687 10.80 -27.32 31.78
N LEU A 688 9.47 -27.25 31.74
CA LEU A 688 8.60 -28.13 32.52
C LEU A 688 8.69 -29.60 32.05
N PRO A 689 8.32 -30.58 32.94
CA PRO A 689 8.16 -31.96 32.52
C PRO A 689 7.21 -32.11 31.34
N GLU A 690 7.49 -33.02 30.39
CA GLU A 690 6.85 -33.11 29.09
C GLU A 690 5.30 -33.13 29.13
N ASN A 691 4.71 -33.84 30.11
CA ASN A 691 3.27 -33.89 30.29
C ASN A 691 2.70 -32.55 30.77
N ASP A 692 3.34 -31.87 31.70
CA ASP A 692 2.92 -30.58 32.24
C ASP A 692 3.13 -29.47 31.19
N LYS A 693 4.27 -29.51 30.50
CA LYS A 693 4.61 -28.64 29.40
C LYS A 693 3.52 -28.65 28.31
N ASN A 694 3.19 -29.83 27.78
CA ASN A 694 2.22 -29.95 26.70
C ASN A 694 0.82 -29.46 27.12
N ASN A 695 0.42 -29.71 28.37
CA ASN A 695 -0.87 -29.24 28.87
C ASN A 695 -0.91 -27.75 29.09
N ILE A 696 0.10 -27.16 29.69
CA ILE A 696 0.18 -25.74 30.05
C ILE A 696 0.41 -24.91 28.77
N LEU A 697 1.35 -25.29 27.91
CA LEU A 697 1.64 -24.60 26.69
C LEU A 697 0.44 -24.64 25.73
N GLY A 698 -0.20 -25.81 25.58
CA GLY A 698 -1.38 -25.96 24.77
C GLY A 698 -2.58 -25.11 25.26
N GLU A 699 -2.79 -25.01 26.57
CA GLU A 699 -3.85 -24.14 27.14
C GLU A 699 -3.49 -22.67 27.03
N TYR A 700 -2.23 -22.29 27.18
CA TYR A 700 -1.72 -20.93 26.99
C TYR A 700 -1.89 -20.46 25.55
N GLU A 701 -1.48 -21.26 24.59
CA GLU A 701 -1.66 -20.99 23.16
C GLU A 701 -3.14 -20.95 22.77
N ASN A 702 -3.94 -21.84 23.30
CA ASN A 702 -5.38 -21.87 23.05
C ASN A 702 -6.08 -20.61 23.59
N ARG A 703 -5.66 -20.10 24.74
CA ARG A 703 -6.16 -18.82 25.29
C ARG A 703 -5.66 -17.63 24.50
N GLN A 704 -4.43 -17.65 24.00
CA GLN A 704 -3.94 -16.64 23.06
C GLN A 704 -4.84 -16.59 21.81
N LEU A 705 -5.06 -17.74 21.15
CA LEU A 705 -5.91 -17.85 19.97
C LEU A 705 -7.36 -17.41 20.25
N ASN A 706 -7.91 -17.72 21.39
CA ASN A 706 -9.25 -17.28 21.78
C ASN A 706 -9.32 -15.79 22.08
N THR A 707 -8.29 -15.23 22.70
CA THR A 707 -8.19 -13.78 22.93
C THR A 707 -8.05 -13.03 21.60
N GLU A 708 -7.32 -13.60 20.66
CA GLU A 708 -7.19 -13.09 19.29
C GLU A 708 -8.52 -13.15 18.50
N LYS A 709 -9.32 -14.23 18.68
CA LYS A 709 -10.60 -14.42 17.97
C LYS A 709 -11.76 -13.64 18.57
N LEU A 710 -11.86 -13.54 19.87
CA LEU A 710 -13.01 -12.99 20.59
C LEU A 710 -12.79 -11.59 21.14
N GLY A 711 -11.55 -11.09 21.12
CA GLY A 711 -11.18 -9.84 21.79
C GLY A 711 -11.14 -9.99 23.32
N ARG A 712 -10.73 -8.92 23.99
CA ARG A 712 -10.59 -8.87 25.45
C ARG A 712 -11.88 -8.55 26.19
N GLU A 713 -12.99 -9.13 25.88
CA GLU A 713 -14.22 -8.92 26.66
C GLU A 713 -13.98 -9.39 28.12
N GLY A 714 -13.95 -8.44 29.03
CA GLY A 714 -13.78 -8.67 30.48
C GLY A 714 -12.37 -8.56 31.03
N ILE A 715 -11.33 -8.29 30.23
CA ILE A 715 -9.97 -8.02 30.71
C ILE A 715 -9.81 -6.52 30.96
N SER A 716 -9.54 -6.14 32.20
CA SER A 716 -9.20 -4.74 32.53
C SER A 716 -7.74 -4.47 32.19
N PRO A 717 -7.40 -3.37 31.48
CA PRO A 717 -6.01 -3.01 31.20
C PRO A 717 -5.21 -2.84 32.50
N ILE A 718 -4.08 -3.52 32.59
CA ILE A 718 -3.15 -3.41 33.73
C ILE A 718 -2.21 -2.23 33.47
N LYS A 719 -1.95 -1.42 34.50
CA LYS A 719 -0.97 -0.32 34.38
C LYS A 719 0.45 -0.89 34.29
N LYS A 720 1.31 -0.19 33.55
CA LYS A 720 2.74 -0.50 33.44
C LYS A 720 3.35 -0.78 34.81
N GLY A 721 4.07 -1.89 34.95
CA GLY A 721 4.70 -2.34 36.20
C GLY A 721 3.74 -2.89 37.26
N GLN A 722 2.44 -3.06 36.95
CA GLN A 722 1.48 -3.74 37.85
C GLN A 722 1.28 -5.22 37.50
N ALA A 723 1.58 -5.61 36.27
CA ALA A 723 1.43 -6.99 35.82
C ALA A 723 2.36 -7.92 36.58
N ASP A 724 3.62 -7.54 36.74
CA ASP A 724 4.63 -8.29 37.47
C ASP A 724 4.35 -8.41 38.99
N LYS A 725 3.96 -7.32 39.65
CA LYS A 725 3.56 -7.33 41.05
C LYS A 725 2.38 -8.25 41.30
N SER A 726 1.34 -8.08 40.44
CA SER A 726 0.15 -8.93 40.51
C SER A 726 0.48 -10.40 40.25
N LEU A 727 1.36 -10.72 39.31
CA LEU A 727 1.79 -12.09 39.04
C LEU A 727 2.60 -12.70 40.19
N LYS A 728 3.53 -11.94 40.77
CA LYS A 728 4.28 -12.36 41.96
C LYS A 728 3.37 -12.66 43.16
N GLU A 729 2.39 -11.76 43.42
CA GLU A 729 1.39 -11.94 44.49
C GLU A 729 0.52 -13.20 44.27
N ILE A 730 0.11 -13.45 43.03
CA ILE A 730 -0.67 -14.64 42.66
C ILE A 730 0.15 -15.89 42.91
N ILE A 731 1.42 -15.91 42.46
CA ILE A 731 2.33 -17.04 42.68
C ILE A 731 2.58 -17.23 44.19
N GLU A 732 2.77 -16.17 44.98
CA GLU A 732 2.90 -16.22 46.43
C GLU A 732 1.69 -16.89 47.10
N ASN A 733 0.47 -16.45 46.73
CA ASN A 733 -0.76 -17.01 47.27
C ASN A 733 -0.92 -18.51 46.94
N LEU A 734 -0.55 -18.92 45.72
CA LEU A 734 -0.62 -20.32 45.30
C LEU A 734 0.44 -21.20 45.93
N THR A 735 1.60 -20.63 46.30
CA THR A 735 2.73 -21.34 46.87
C THR A 735 2.80 -21.25 48.41
N ALA A 736 2.02 -20.37 49.04
CA ALA A 736 1.90 -20.33 50.51
C ALA A 736 1.44 -21.68 51.06
N ALA A 737 2.08 -22.16 52.15
CA ALA A 737 1.66 -23.39 52.81
C ALA A 737 0.22 -23.19 53.34
N PRO A 738 -0.66 -24.22 53.28
CA PRO A 738 -1.94 -24.11 53.95
C PRO A 738 -1.68 -23.83 55.43
N GLU A 739 -2.17 -22.70 55.94
CA GLU A 739 -2.19 -22.43 57.38
C GLU A 739 -2.89 -23.62 58.04
N ASN A 740 -2.18 -24.32 58.91
CA ASN A 740 -2.75 -25.34 59.78
C ASN A 740 -3.85 -24.67 60.61
N ASN A 741 -5.07 -24.83 60.22
CA ASN A 741 -6.22 -24.41 60.99
C ASN A 741 -6.44 -25.45 62.12
N PRO A 742 -6.11 -25.16 63.39
CA PRO A 742 -6.28 -26.11 64.48
C PRO A 742 -7.68 -25.91 65.12
N GLU A 743 -8.76 -26.12 64.35
CA GLU A 743 -10.10 -26.19 64.89
C GLU A 743 -11.01 -27.14 64.13
N THR A 744 -10.84 -28.45 64.41
CA THR A 744 -11.94 -29.41 64.45
C THR A 744 -11.56 -30.59 65.34
N LYS A 745 -11.61 -30.38 66.65
CA LYS A 745 -11.87 -31.43 67.64
C LYS A 745 -12.89 -30.90 68.62
N LYS A 746 -14.14 -31.39 68.43
CA LYS A 746 -15.20 -31.70 69.46
C LYS A 746 -16.54 -31.55 68.71
N ASP A 747 -17.32 -32.48 68.55
CA ASP A 747 -17.99 -33.61 69.14
C ASP A 747 -18.63 -34.46 68.07
#